data_3df580f8a7a8c19fe6624bb6af528bd7
#
_entry.id   3df580f8a7a8c19fe6624bb6af528bd7
#
_cell.length_a   1.000
_cell.length_b   1.000
_cell.length_c   1.000
_cell.angle_alpha   90.00
_cell.angle_beta   90.00
_cell.angle_gamma   90.00
#
_symmetry.space_group_name_H-M   'P 1'
#
loop_
_entity.id
_entity.type
_entity.pdbx_description
1 polymer ?
#
loop_
_entity_poly.entity_id
_entity_poly.type
_entity_poly.pdbx_seq_one_letter_code
_entity_poly.pdbx_strand_id
1 'polypeptide(L)'
;MKLAFLKGRLAKKGWEYRDSFPHHLPQYVLIAGPHTSWRDFFLALCVREDLGLHDLKFLAKHSLFWWPLGPILRAMGGIPVNRSSTHGVVDQMAEHFASNSTFKLGLAPEGTRGKVQGLKSGYRNIAEKAGVPIVTLGMDFGRKVISVAQPFAATSPETDDGHVLDVLGPLEGAKADLGLQHLTPDRARRTLPEQMAWNAAHFPDRRFLDEPHAEAGHIRFTHREAFDEAKAFAAGLHAAGIQPGDKVAIIGKNSAHWLIADYGCALAGAVSVPMYPTIDGETAKKILEHSESKVLVIGKLDDASVYVQHCPAGVQRVYIPYMAPDGAGSTWEDFKAKGRSDFQPHPMDPEALMTIIYTSGTTGMPKGVMHSFKNFQAAFRMILDQFDFLHQEVFISYLPLSHVAERMIISAAGVYLTGRIHFVQSLDTFAKNLEEAQPTVFMAVPRIWEKFGETLQSKIPAAFLRRLLAPILRKKLGMSRSRLVLSGAAPIRASLLTDFAGMGIHIQEVYGMTENLGISTVNFRGKVKIGTVGQAFKGMDVFLGDGDEVLVKGPTCTQGYYKEPEKTAELFAGGALHTGDCGSIDAEGYLTITGRIKDIFKTSKGKYVAPAPIENRLMISEHMAQVCVAGLDLAQPVALAVLTEDARKVAQADVVKASEDLLHQVNQALPSHERMDKLFWVNEDWAVENGFLTPTLKIKRNVVEAYYKEAVYAQMDSAKKVLFLNA
;
A
#
# COMPACT_ATOMS: atom_id res chain seq x y z
N MET A 1 16.73 44.94 -10.06
CA MET A 1 16.87 44.82 -11.53
C MET A 1 15.72 43.99 -12.05
N LYS A 2 15.01 44.47 -13.07
CA LYS A 2 13.99 43.73 -13.78
C LYS A 2 14.63 42.82 -14.84
N LEU A 3 14.23 41.56 -14.89
CA LEU A 3 14.71 40.61 -15.89
C LEU A 3 13.56 40.27 -16.85
N ALA A 4 13.00 41.30 -17.49
CA ALA A 4 11.79 41.22 -18.30
C ALA A 4 11.80 40.08 -19.35
N PHE A 5 13.00 39.67 -19.81
CA PHE A 5 13.15 38.54 -20.73
C PHE A 5 12.79 37.17 -20.11
N LEU A 6 12.67 37.06 -18.78
CA LEU A 6 12.27 35.87 -18.08
C LEU A 6 10.74 35.76 -17.95
N LYS A 7 10.01 36.89 -18.05
CA LYS A 7 8.55 36.92 -17.88
C LYS A 7 7.82 36.04 -18.92
N GLY A 8 6.89 35.22 -18.48
CA GLY A 8 6.11 34.31 -19.32
C GLY A 8 6.86 33.09 -19.84
N ARG A 9 8.16 32.91 -19.48
CA ARG A 9 8.92 31.71 -19.87
C ARG A 9 8.40 30.42 -19.26
N LEU A 10 7.86 30.50 -18.05
CA LEU A 10 7.34 29.34 -17.36
C LEU A 10 6.07 28.80 -18.04
N ALA A 11 5.14 29.69 -18.39
CA ALA A 11 3.93 29.32 -19.14
C ALA A 11 4.27 28.64 -20.48
N LYS A 12 5.25 29.17 -21.22
CA LYS A 12 5.74 28.58 -22.49
C LYS A 12 6.37 27.19 -22.31
N LYS A 13 6.82 26.84 -21.09
CA LYS A 13 7.37 25.53 -20.74
C LYS A 13 6.37 24.60 -20.06
N GLY A 14 5.09 25.00 -20.03
CA GLY A 14 4.00 24.23 -19.44
C GLY A 14 3.97 24.26 -17.91
N TRP A 15 4.48 25.33 -17.28
CA TRP A 15 4.32 25.56 -15.86
C TRP A 15 3.00 26.30 -15.61
N GLU A 16 2.34 25.91 -14.53
CA GLU A 16 1.08 26.47 -14.07
C GLU A 16 1.23 27.10 -12.69
N TYR A 17 0.53 28.20 -12.44
CA TYR A 17 0.41 28.80 -11.13
C TYR A 17 -0.91 28.34 -10.50
N ARG A 18 -0.83 27.76 -9.34
CA ARG A 18 -1.98 27.47 -8.48
C ARG A 18 -1.94 28.44 -7.32
N ASP A 19 -3.09 28.85 -6.89
CA ASP A 19 -3.29 29.82 -5.82
C ASP A 19 -2.87 31.25 -6.16
N SER A 20 -3.49 32.19 -5.45
CA SER A 20 -3.21 33.60 -5.58
C SER A 20 -2.09 34.00 -4.64
N PHE A 21 -1.08 34.68 -5.16
CA PHE A 21 -0.01 35.21 -4.32
C PHE A 21 -0.54 36.36 -3.44
N PRO A 22 -0.20 36.46 -2.13
CA PRO A 22 -0.71 37.50 -1.21
C PRO A 22 -0.04 38.86 -1.43
N HIS A 23 -0.29 39.51 -2.57
CA HIS A 23 0.30 40.81 -2.93
C HIS A 23 -0.06 41.95 -2.00
N HIS A 24 -1.14 41.80 -1.21
CA HIS A 24 -1.59 42.78 -0.22
C HIS A 24 -0.67 42.90 0.97
N LEU A 25 0.22 41.92 1.22
CA LEU A 25 1.15 41.93 2.32
C LEU A 25 2.36 42.81 2.01
N PRO A 26 2.63 43.88 2.77
CA PRO A 26 3.77 44.75 2.54
C PRO A 26 5.09 44.13 3.00
N GLN A 27 5.02 43.26 4.03
CA GLN A 27 6.18 42.62 4.63
C GLN A 27 5.90 41.12 4.86
N TYR A 28 6.85 40.27 4.56
CA TYR A 28 6.79 38.82 4.84
C TYR A 28 8.15 38.14 4.64
N VAL A 29 8.29 36.95 5.25
CA VAL A 29 9.37 36.01 4.94
C VAL A 29 8.82 34.99 3.97
N LEU A 30 9.37 34.91 2.76
CA LEU A 30 9.00 33.94 1.72
C LEU A 30 9.90 32.71 1.82
N ILE A 31 9.32 31.57 2.05
CA ILE A 31 10.01 30.27 1.99
C ILE A 31 9.77 29.67 0.62
N ALA A 32 10.83 29.45 -0.15
CA ALA A 32 10.76 28.85 -1.48
C ALA A 32 11.52 27.53 -1.51
N GLY A 33 10.88 26.48 -2.04
CA GLY A 33 11.46 25.15 -2.10
C GLY A 33 10.66 24.15 -2.94
N PRO A 34 11.10 22.88 -3.02
CA PRO A 34 12.37 22.36 -2.48
C PRO A 34 13.60 22.89 -3.26
N HIS A 35 14.74 23.02 -2.54
CA HIS A 35 15.98 23.58 -3.09
C HIS A 35 17.03 22.47 -3.32
N THR A 36 16.96 21.83 -4.48
CA THR A 36 17.73 20.63 -4.80
C THR A 36 18.79 20.82 -5.89
N SER A 37 18.72 21.94 -6.63
CA SER A 37 19.58 22.20 -7.80
C SER A 37 19.82 23.70 -7.98
N TRP A 38 20.83 24.07 -8.78
CA TRP A 38 21.01 25.44 -9.27
C TRP A 38 19.86 25.89 -10.21
N ARG A 39 19.11 24.91 -10.78
CA ARG A 39 17.95 25.20 -11.64
C ARG A 39 16.82 25.86 -10.86
N ASP A 40 16.70 25.57 -9.57
CA ASP A 40 15.68 26.13 -8.67
C ASP A 40 15.83 27.63 -8.54
N PHE A 41 17.08 28.13 -8.53
CA PHE A 41 17.37 29.58 -8.51
C PHE A 41 16.85 30.26 -9.77
N PHE A 42 17.07 29.67 -10.96
CA PHE A 42 16.55 30.23 -12.22
C PHE A 42 15.04 30.17 -12.30
N LEU A 43 14.45 29.11 -11.78
CA LEU A 43 12.99 28.98 -11.66
C LEU A 43 12.44 30.07 -10.75
N ALA A 44 13.03 30.27 -9.58
CA ALA A 44 12.63 31.32 -8.63
C ALA A 44 12.75 32.71 -9.23
N LEU A 45 13.77 33.00 -10.10
CA LEU A 45 13.87 34.26 -10.84
C LEU A 45 12.73 34.43 -11.86
N CYS A 46 12.34 33.37 -12.55
CA CYS A 46 11.19 33.41 -13.46
C CYS A 46 9.89 33.68 -12.68
N VAL A 47 9.69 32.97 -11.58
CA VAL A 47 8.52 33.17 -10.68
C VAL A 47 8.47 34.60 -10.16
N ARG A 48 9.62 35.14 -9.73
CA ARG A 48 9.74 36.53 -9.28
C ARG A 48 9.29 37.53 -10.35
N GLU A 49 9.71 37.34 -11.60
CA GLU A 49 9.32 38.22 -12.72
C GLU A 49 7.83 38.02 -13.09
N ASP A 50 7.35 36.80 -13.12
CA ASP A 50 5.94 36.48 -13.44
C ASP A 50 4.98 37.07 -12.39
N LEU A 51 5.31 36.94 -11.10
CA LEU A 51 4.52 37.47 -9.98
C LEU A 51 4.80 38.97 -9.68
N GLY A 52 5.70 39.61 -10.39
CA GLY A 52 6.01 41.03 -10.17
C GLY A 52 6.73 41.35 -8.86
N LEU A 53 7.38 40.38 -8.23
CA LEU A 53 8.07 40.50 -6.93
C LEU A 53 9.47 41.10 -7.06
N HIS A 54 9.60 42.27 -7.74
CA HIS A 54 10.91 42.89 -8.05
C HIS A 54 11.62 43.42 -6.81
N ASP A 55 10.91 43.69 -5.74
CA ASP A 55 11.38 44.16 -4.43
C ASP A 55 11.82 43.02 -3.49
N LEU A 56 11.56 41.76 -3.86
CA LEU A 56 11.99 40.60 -3.09
C LEU A 56 13.51 40.55 -2.95
N LYS A 57 14.01 40.51 -1.73
CA LYS A 57 15.42 40.28 -1.37
C LYS A 57 15.66 38.81 -1.09
N PHE A 58 16.90 38.34 -1.28
CA PHE A 58 17.28 36.98 -0.92
C PHE A 58 18.67 36.90 -0.31
N LEU A 59 18.88 35.96 0.60
CA LEU A 59 20.18 35.76 1.23
C LEU A 59 21.06 34.85 0.38
N ALA A 60 22.31 35.31 0.15
CA ALA A 60 23.29 34.50 -0.56
C ALA A 60 24.63 34.49 0.18
N LYS A 61 25.38 33.39 0.05
CA LYS A 61 26.70 33.25 0.69
C LYS A 61 27.63 34.38 0.30
N HIS A 62 28.27 35.04 1.26
CA HIS A 62 29.22 36.15 1.02
C HIS A 62 30.27 35.83 -0.06
N SER A 63 30.76 34.58 -0.11
CA SER A 63 31.74 34.14 -1.11
C SER A 63 31.25 34.17 -2.57
N LEU A 64 29.97 34.42 -2.84
CA LEU A 64 29.42 34.58 -4.19
C LEU A 64 29.49 36.02 -4.70
N PHE A 65 29.79 37.00 -3.81
CA PHE A 65 29.78 38.43 -4.14
C PHE A 65 31.13 38.95 -4.63
N TRP A 66 31.92 38.14 -5.32
CA TRP A 66 33.15 38.57 -6.01
C TRP A 66 32.84 39.24 -7.36
N TRP A 67 33.79 40.01 -7.85
CA TRP A 67 33.65 40.71 -9.15
C TRP A 67 33.80 39.71 -10.32
N PRO A 68 32.96 39.74 -11.40
CA PRO A 68 31.84 40.66 -11.66
C PRO A 68 30.47 40.22 -11.12
N LEU A 69 30.38 39.06 -10.45
CA LEU A 69 29.11 38.43 -10.01
C LEU A 69 28.44 39.22 -8.88
N GLY A 70 29.21 39.80 -7.96
CA GLY A 70 28.70 40.49 -6.78
C GLY A 70 27.78 41.69 -7.11
N PRO A 71 28.18 42.63 -7.98
CA PRO A 71 27.29 43.72 -8.40
C PRO A 71 25.97 43.22 -9.00
N ILE A 72 26.03 42.19 -9.82
CA ILE A 72 24.83 41.57 -10.45
C ILE A 72 23.90 41.02 -9.40
N LEU A 73 24.40 40.22 -8.45
CA LEU A 73 23.60 39.63 -7.36
C LEU A 73 22.96 40.72 -6.50
N ARG A 74 23.71 41.80 -6.15
CA ARG A 74 23.12 42.92 -5.39
C ARG A 74 22.03 43.62 -6.18
N ALA A 75 22.24 43.88 -7.48
CA ALA A 75 21.23 44.47 -8.35
C ALA A 75 19.95 43.60 -8.47
N MET A 76 20.10 42.30 -8.35
CA MET A 76 18.98 41.34 -8.32
C MET A 76 18.28 41.25 -6.94
N GLY A 77 18.81 41.90 -5.91
CA GLY A 77 18.24 41.87 -4.56
C GLY A 77 18.97 40.95 -3.58
N GLY A 78 20.14 40.42 -3.97
CA GLY A 78 20.95 39.56 -3.10
C GLY A 78 21.60 40.32 -1.94
N ILE A 79 21.45 39.78 -0.73
CA ILE A 79 22.08 40.26 0.51
C ILE A 79 23.17 39.25 0.88
N PRO A 80 24.46 39.71 0.98
CA PRO A 80 25.56 38.84 1.35
C PRO A 80 25.48 38.48 2.84
N VAL A 81 25.55 37.19 3.18
CA VAL A 81 25.54 36.73 4.57
C VAL A 81 26.74 35.81 4.86
N ASN A 82 27.28 35.99 6.07
CA ASN A 82 28.27 35.07 6.61
C ASN A 82 27.55 34.03 7.48
N ARG A 83 27.54 32.79 7.02
CA ARG A 83 26.79 31.70 7.66
C ARG A 83 27.41 31.18 8.97
N SER A 84 28.59 31.69 9.35
CA SER A 84 29.24 31.30 10.61
C SER A 84 28.69 32.03 11.86
N SER A 85 27.84 33.07 11.68
CA SER A 85 27.20 33.79 12.79
C SER A 85 25.68 33.91 12.56
N THR A 86 24.95 32.91 13.01
CA THR A 86 23.50 32.85 12.84
C THR A 86 22.75 33.99 13.55
N HIS A 87 23.18 34.42 14.73
CA HIS A 87 22.50 35.46 15.52
C HIS A 87 22.58 36.84 14.84
N GLY A 88 23.72 37.20 14.27
CA GLY A 88 23.87 38.48 13.57
C GLY A 88 22.99 38.61 12.31
N VAL A 89 22.69 37.52 11.59
CA VAL A 89 21.83 37.56 10.41
C VAL A 89 20.37 37.79 10.78
N VAL A 90 19.89 37.19 11.83
CA VAL A 90 18.48 37.34 12.32
C VAL A 90 18.29 38.83 12.72
N ASP A 91 19.23 39.38 13.50
CA ASP A 91 19.16 40.77 13.98
C ASP A 91 19.19 41.75 12.80
N GLN A 92 20.12 41.56 11.87
CA GLN A 92 20.25 42.41 10.68
C GLN A 92 18.95 42.38 9.83
N MET A 93 18.34 41.22 9.66
CA MET A 93 17.09 41.13 8.88
C MET A 93 15.91 41.74 9.64
N ALA A 94 15.81 41.58 10.96
CA ALA A 94 14.80 42.24 11.76
C ALA A 94 14.93 43.80 11.69
N GLU A 95 16.13 44.32 11.71
CA GLU A 95 16.38 45.77 11.47
C GLU A 95 15.93 46.24 10.10
N HIS A 96 16.16 45.42 9.06
CA HIS A 96 15.68 45.73 7.71
C HIS A 96 14.14 45.75 7.65
N PHE A 97 13.46 44.84 8.33
CA PHE A 97 11.99 44.84 8.45
C PHE A 97 11.51 46.10 9.22
N ALA A 98 12.15 46.45 10.32
CA ALA A 98 11.79 47.60 11.12
C ALA A 98 12.02 48.93 10.39
N SER A 99 13.09 49.03 9.57
CA SER A 99 13.48 50.25 8.88
C SER A 99 12.76 50.50 7.55
N ASN A 100 11.98 49.54 7.04
CA ASN A 100 11.33 49.67 5.75
C ASN A 100 9.86 49.29 5.87
N SER A 101 8.95 50.15 5.49
CA SER A 101 7.51 49.87 5.50
C SER A 101 7.09 48.76 4.52
N THR A 102 7.93 48.48 3.53
CA THR A 102 7.77 47.37 2.58
C THR A 102 9.08 46.60 2.46
N PHE A 103 9.15 45.40 2.97
CA PHE A 103 10.33 44.54 2.87
C PHE A 103 9.92 43.07 2.75
N LYS A 104 10.45 42.39 1.76
CA LYS A 104 10.12 41.00 1.44
C LYS A 104 11.41 40.19 1.35
N LEU A 105 11.54 39.12 2.12
CA LEU A 105 12.74 38.32 2.24
C LEU A 105 12.49 36.89 1.79
N GLY A 106 13.16 36.44 0.73
CA GLY A 106 13.10 35.06 0.23
C GLY A 106 14.23 34.21 0.79
N LEU A 107 13.90 33.02 1.25
CA LEU A 107 14.81 32.03 1.83
C LEU A 107 14.51 30.64 1.30
N ALA A 108 15.55 29.79 1.23
CA ALA A 108 15.41 28.35 1.09
C ALA A 108 15.57 27.71 2.48
N PRO A 109 14.56 26.98 3.00
CA PRO A 109 14.57 26.52 4.37
C PRO A 109 15.60 25.39 4.62
N GLU A 110 16.04 24.71 3.58
CA GLU A 110 17.08 23.68 3.64
C GLU A 110 18.47 24.28 3.91
N GLY A 111 18.72 25.48 3.45
CA GLY A 111 20.01 26.16 3.54
C GLY A 111 21.13 25.52 2.72
N THR A 112 20.87 24.45 1.99
CA THR A 112 21.77 23.70 1.12
C THR A 112 20.99 23.04 -0.02
N ARG A 113 21.70 22.52 -1.04
CA ARG A 113 21.12 21.73 -2.14
C ARG A 113 21.30 20.22 -1.96
N GLY A 114 21.88 19.81 -0.85
CA GLY A 114 22.03 18.40 -0.48
C GLY A 114 20.89 17.90 0.38
N LYS A 115 20.82 16.59 0.59
CA LYS A 115 19.84 15.99 1.51
C LYS A 115 20.06 16.56 2.93
N VAL A 116 19.00 17.03 3.57
CA VAL A 116 19.03 17.65 4.91
C VAL A 116 18.29 16.80 5.92
N GLN A 117 18.63 16.91 7.19
CA GLN A 117 17.97 16.18 8.27
C GLN A 117 16.88 17.01 8.99
N GLY A 118 16.63 18.24 8.53
CA GLY A 118 15.62 19.14 9.10
C GLY A 118 15.73 20.54 8.47
N LEU A 119 14.70 21.34 8.64
CA LEU A 119 14.67 22.71 8.20
C LEU A 119 15.56 23.59 9.12
N LYS A 120 16.13 24.65 8.55
CA LYS A 120 16.91 25.62 9.33
C LYS A 120 15.97 26.60 10.00
N SER A 121 16.13 26.86 11.29
CA SER A 121 15.29 27.76 12.10
C SER A 121 15.37 29.25 11.70
N GLY A 122 16.33 29.63 10.84
CA GLY A 122 16.59 31.02 10.48
C GLY A 122 15.38 31.78 9.95
N TYR A 123 14.55 31.16 9.12
CA TYR A 123 13.36 31.80 8.56
C TYR A 123 12.33 32.15 9.64
N ARG A 124 12.10 31.22 10.58
CA ARG A 124 11.17 31.41 11.69
C ARG A 124 11.67 32.49 12.65
N ASN A 125 12.93 32.39 13.08
CA ASN A 125 13.53 33.35 14.00
C ASN A 125 13.51 34.79 13.43
N ILE A 126 13.67 34.95 12.12
CA ILE A 126 13.54 36.24 11.44
C ILE A 126 12.07 36.69 11.47
N ALA A 127 11.13 35.84 11.08
CA ALA A 127 9.72 36.18 11.02
C ALA A 127 9.15 36.54 12.40
N GLU A 128 9.48 35.75 13.43
CA GLU A 128 9.11 35.97 14.81
C GLU A 128 9.64 37.30 15.33
N LYS A 129 10.96 37.55 15.18
CA LYS A 129 11.60 38.77 15.67
C LYS A 129 11.11 40.01 14.94
N ALA A 130 10.79 39.90 13.66
CA ALA A 130 10.26 41.00 12.85
C ALA A 130 8.74 41.18 12.99
N GLY A 131 8.02 40.25 13.60
CA GLY A 131 6.55 40.29 13.72
C GLY A 131 5.83 40.19 12.38
N VAL A 132 6.42 39.48 11.38
CA VAL A 132 5.89 39.37 10.01
C VAL A 132 5.45 37.96 9.67
N PRO A 133 4.45 37.80 8.78
CA PRO A 133 3.99 36.47 8.37
C PRO A 133 5.02 35.71 7.51
N ILE A 134 4.90 34.42 7.53
CA ILE A 134 5.62 33.47 6.67
C ILE A 134 4.71 33.09 5.51
N VAL A 135 5.22 33.13 4.28
CA VAL A 135 4.56 32.68 3.04
C VAL A 135 5.36 31.53 2.47
N THR A 136 4.75 30.39 2.20
CA THR A 136 5.42 29.24 1.61
C THR A 136 5.10 29.15 0.12
N LEU A 137 6.13 29.10 -0.72
CA LEU A 137 6.05 28.96 -2.17
C LEU A 137 6.67 27.63 -2.60
N GLY A 138 5.84 26.77 -3.13
CA GLY A 138 6.23 25.47 -3.64
C GLY A 138 6.58 25.49 -5.13
N MET A 139 7.65 24.79 -5.52
CA MET A 139 8.12 24.64 -6.90
C MET A 139 8.20 23.16 -7.25
N ASP A 140 7.17 22.62 -7.89
CA ASP A 140 7.08 21.20 -8.27
C ASP A 140 7.60 20.98 -9.69
N PHE A 141 8.77 20.38 -9.81
CA PHE A 141 9.39 20.08 -11.10
C PHE A 141 8.76 18.90 -11.83
N GLY A 142 8.19 17.95 -11.09
CA GLY A 142 7.52 16.79 -11.67
C GLY A 142 6.24 17.17 -12.40
N ARG A 143 5.46 18.08 -11.79
CA ARG A 143 4.17 18.56 -12.32
C ARG A 143 4.28 19.86 -13.08
N LYS A 144 5.39 20.57 -12.91
CA LYS A 144 5.58 21.95 -13.40
C LYS A 144 4.52 22.90 -12.81
N VAL A 145 4.33 22.85 -11.50
CA VAL A 145 3.39 23.69 -10.76
C VAL A 145 4.11 24.58 -9.77
N ILE A 146 3.70 25.84 -9.72
CA ILE A 146 4.02 26.79 -8.65
C ILE A 146 2.79 26.92 -7.76
N SER A 147 2.93 26.61 -6.48
CA SER A 147 1.87 26.73 -5.46
C SER A 147 2.25 27.74 -4.40
N VAL A 148 1.27 28.42 -3.83
CA VAL A 148 1.46 29.40 -2.75
C VAL A 148 0.53 29.06 -1.62
N ALA A 149 1.07 28.82 -0.42
CA ALA A 149 0.27 28.54 0.76
C ALA A 149 -0.27 29.84 1.38
N GLN A 150 -1.34 29.69 2.19
CA GLN A 150 -1.85 30.80 3.01
C GLN A 150 -0.78 31.26 3.98
N PRO A 151 -0.60 32.58 4.13
CA PRO A 151 0.34 33.15 5.09
C PRO A 151 0.01 32.72 6.51
N PHE A 152 1.02 32.43 7.32
CA PHE A 152 0.85 32.12 8.74
C PHE A 152 1.85 32.89 9.62
N ALA A 153 1.49 33.15 10.86
CA ALA A 153 2.39 33.75 11.86
C ALA A 153 3.29 32.68 12.48
N ALA A 154 4.54 33.02 12.77
CA ALA A 154 5.44 32.14 13.51
C ALA A 154 4.89 31.87 14.92
N THR A 155 4.89 30.59 15.33
CA THR A 155 4.32 30.11 16.60
C THR A 155 5.28 29.20 17.38
N SER A 156 5.51 27.98 16.89
CA SER A 156 6.44 27.03 17.49
C SER A 156 7.27 26.30 16.41
N PRO A 157 8.46 25.79 16.77
CA PRO A 157 9.28 25.05 15.83
C PRO A 157 8.53 23.92 15.11
N GLU A 158 7.83 23.10 15.86
CA GLU A 158 7.13 21.91 15.35
C GLU A 158 5.96 22.34 14.44
N THR A 159 5.19 23.35 14.84
CA THR A 159 4.04 23.83 14.06
C THR A 159 4.48 24.50 12.78
N ASP A 160 5.48 25.38 12.85
CA ASP A 160 5.95 26.18 11.72
C ASP A 160 6.67 25.32 10.68
N ASP A 161 7.57 24.42 11.13
CA ASP A 161 8.21 23.44 10.26
C ASP A 161 7.16 22.48 9.68
N GLY A 162 6.14 22.09 10.45
CA GLY A 162 5.00 21.33 9.98
C GLY A 162 4.27 22.01 8.83
N HIS A 163 3.92 23.31 8.96
CA HIS A 163 3.27 24.09 7.90
C HIS A 163 4.13 24.17 6.62
N VAL A 164 5.42 24.41 6.78
CA VAL A 164 6.35 24.47 5.64
C VAL A 164 6.49 23.09 4.98
N LEU A 165 6.65 22.03 5.75
CA LEU A 165 6.80 20.67 5.24
C LEU A 165 5.50 20.12 4.64
N ASP A 166 4.34 20.50 5.15
CA ASP A 166 3.05 20.15 4.55
C ASP A 166 2.93 20.66 3.10
N VAL A 167 3.57 21.79 2.78
CA VAL A 167 3.57 22.39 1.44
C VAL A 167 4.73 21.89 0.58
N LEU A 168 5.96 21.94 1.11
CA LEU A 168 7.17 21.65 0.35
C LEU A 168 7.53 20.17 0.28
N GLY A 169 7.21 19.41 1.34
CA GLY A 169 7.50 18.00 1.42
C GLY A 169 6.89 17.17 0.27
N PRO A 170 5.64 17.46 -0.15
CA PRO A 170 5.00 16.82 -1.28
C PRO A 170 5.61 17.08 -2.64
N LEU A 171 6.48 18.04 -2.80
CA LEU A 171 6.91 18.53 -4.09
C LEU A 171 8.16 17.81 -4.60
N GLU A 172 8.18 17.53 -5.89
CA GLU A 172 9.35 16.98 -6.55
C GLU A 172 10.33 18.10 -6.90
N GLY A 173 11.53 18.07 -6.32
CA GLY A 173 12.61 18.99 -6.67
C GLY A 173 13.18 18.72 -8.05
N ALA A 174 14.03 19.62 -8.56
CA ALA A 174 14.78 19.42 -9.82
C ALA A 174 15.66 18.15 -9.80
N LYS A 175 16.01 17.69 -8.60
CA LYS A 175 16.56 16.37 -8.29
C LYS A 175 15.63 15.72 -7.27
N ALA A 176 14.86 14.73 -7.72
CA ALA A 176 13.81 14.10 -6.92
C ALA A 176 14.33 13.43 -5.63
N ASP A 177 15.52 12.86 -5.70
CA ASP A 177 16.20 12.18 -4.57
C ASP A 177 16.65 13.12 -3.44
N LEU A 178 16.74 14.42 -3.73
CA LEU A 178 17.15 15.46 -2.78
C LEU A 178 15.98 16.29 -2.24
N GLY A 179 14.74 15.94 -2.56
CA GLY A 179 13.54 16.62 -2.06
C GLY A 179 13.36 16.49 -0.54
N LEU A 180 12.31 17.14 -0.02
CA LEU A 180 12.01 17.18 1.42
C LEU A 180 11.07 16.05 1.89
N GLN A 181 10.76 15.10 1.01
CA GLN A 181 9.83 14.00 1.28
C GLN A 181 10.20 13.21 2.53
N HIS A 182 11.50 13.01 2.76
CA HIS A 182 12.03 12.29 3.92
C HIS A 182 11.93 13.06 5.23
N LEU A 183 11.67 14.37 5.18
CA LEU A 183 11.46 15.23 6.36
C LEU A 183 9.98 15.40 6.71
N THR A 184 9.10 14.75 6.00
CA THR A 184 7.67 14.74 6.34
C THR A 184 7.32 13.50 7.18
N PRO A 185 7.89 13.36 8.42
CA PRO A 185 7.60 12.20 9.27
C PRO A 185 6.13 12.17 9.70
N ASP A 186 5.44 13.26 9.57
CA ASP A 186 4.11 13.44 10.10
C ASP A 186 2.95 13.39 9.10
N ARG A 187 3.14 12.77 7.92
CA ARG A 187 1.98 12.42 7.09
C ARG A 187 1.02 11.51 7.86
N ALA A 188 1.55 10.62 8.68
CA ALA A 188 0.77 9.74 9.53
C ALA A 188 0.43 10.33 10.91
N ARG A 189 0.54 11.64 11.15
CA ARG A 189 -0.02 12.24 12.37
C ARG A 189 -1.54 12.45 12.28
N ARG A 190 -2.07 12.52 11.04
CA ARG A 190 -3.51 12.61 10.80
C ARG A 190 -4.09 11.19 10.71
N THR A 191 -5.29 11.02 11.20
CA THR A 191 -6.07 9.82 10.88
C THR A 191 -6.39 9.78 9.38
N LEU A 192 -6.82 8.64 8.87
CA LEU A 192 -7.12 8.48 7.44
C LEU A 192 -8.14 9.52 6.93
N PRO A 193 -9.29 9.76 7.61
CA PRO A 193 -10.25 10.79 7.19
C PRO A 193 -9.69 12.21 7.24
N GLU A 194 -8.91 12.55 8.27
CA GLU A 194 -8.25 13.85 8.37
C GLU A 194 -7.24 14.07 7.25
N GLN A 195 -6.46 13.04 6.89
CA GLN A 195 -5.53 13.12 5.76
C GLN A 195 -6.28 13.27 4.43
N MET A 196 -7.42 12.61 4.29
CA MET A 196 -8.27 12.74 3.10
C MET A 196 -8.83 14.16 2.96
N ALA A 197 -9.33 14.75 4.05
CA ALA A 197 -9.78 16.14 4.08
C ALA A 197 -8.64 17.12 3.74
N TRP A 198 -7.47 16.88 4.29
CA TRP A 198 -6.26 17.66 3.99
C TRP A 198 -5.88 17.58 2.51
N ASN A 199 -5.89 16.38 1.91
CA ASN A 199 -5.62 16.19 0.48
C ASN A 199 -6.64 16.94 -0.39
N ALA A 200 -7.91 16.87 -0.05
CA ALA A 200 -8.97 17.59 -0.75
C ALA A 200 -8.81 19.12 -0.70
N ALA A 201 -8.29 19.64 0.41
CA ALA A 201 -8.01 21.07 0.57
C ALA A 201 -6.77 21.52 -0.22
N HIS A 202 -5.68 20.73 -0.20
CA HIS A 202 -4.37 21.16 -0.71
C HIS A 202 -4.08 20.66 -2.13
N PHE A 203 -4.74 19.57 -2.57
CA PHE A 203 -4.57 18.96 -3.90
C PHE A 203 -5.92 18.68 -4.58
N PRO A 204 -6.86 19.66 -4.61
CA PRO A 204 -8.24 19.44 -5.04
C PRO A 204 -8.36 18.78 -6.42
N ASP A 205 -7.58 19.25 -7.39
CA ASP A 205 -7.67 18.82 -8.79
C ASP A 205 -6.80 17.62 -9.13
N ARG A 206 -6.02 17.11 -8.14
CA ARG A 206 -5.18 15.95 -8.37
C ARG A 206 -6.05 14.69 -8.50
N ARG A 207 -5.80 13.95 -9.59
CA ARG A 207 -6.49 12.67 -9.81
C ARG A 207 -6.15 11.69 -8.71
N PHE A 208 -7.19 11.12 -8.11
CA PHE A 208 -7.09 10.13 -7.06
C PHE A 208 -7.54 8.75 -7.52
N LEU A 209 -8.78 8.62 -8.00
CA LEU A 209 -9.35 7.35 -8.44
C LEU A 209 -9.55 7.36 -9.96
N ASP A 210 -9.24 6.25 -10.62
CA ASP A 210 -9.36 6.07 -12.07
C ASP A 210 -9.81 4.64 -12.37
N GLU A 211 -11.09 4.43 -12.60
CA GLU A 211 -11.70 3.13 -12.86
C GLU A 211 -12.13 3.02 -14.33
N PRO A 212 -11.57 2.05 -15.10
CA PRO A 212 -12.09 1.73 -16.42
C PRO A 212 -13.53 1.20 -16.33
N HIS A 213 -14.44 1.73 -17.14
CA HIS A 213 -15.82 1.33 -17.18
C HIS A 213 -16.27 1.08 -18.63
N ALA A 214 -17.00 -0.02 -18.86
CA ALA A 214 -17.36 -0.45 -20.21
C ALA A 214 -18.16 0.59 -21.00
N GLU A 215 -19.14 1.24 -20.35
CA GLU A 215 -20.04 2.22 -21.00
C GLU A 215 -19.52 3.67 -20.87
N ALA A 216 -19.01 4.05 -19.69
CA ALA A 216 -18.57 5.42 -19.42
C ALA A 216 -17.11 5.69 -19.83
N GLY A 217 -16.38 4.69 -20.36
CA GLY A 217 -14.95 4.75 -20.65
C GLY A 217 -14.10 4.77 -19.37
N HIS A 218 -14.27 5.76 -18.51
CA HIS A 218 -13.62 5.85 -17.20
C HIS A 218 -14.49 6.60 -16.19
N ILE A 219 -14.56 6.06 -14.97
CA ILE A 219 -15.07 6.76 -13.78
C ILE A 219 -13.86 7.34 -13.06
N ARG A 220 -13.84 8.64 -12.84
CA ARG A 220 -12.67 9.35 -12.33
C ARG A 220 -13.05 10.32 -11.24
N PHE A 221 -12.24 10.34 -10.18
CA PHE A 221 -12.36 11.30 -9.09
C PHE A 221 -11.02 11.96 -8.81
N THR A 222 -11.03 13.26 -8.60
CA THR A 222 -9.94 13.99 -7.94
C THR A 222 -10.01 13.77 -6.44
N HIS A 223 -9.01 14.26 -5.69
CA HIS A 223 -9.06 14.18 -4.22
C HIS A 223 -10.24 14.96 -3.64
N ARG A 224 -10.59 16.12 -4.25
CA ARG A 224 -11.75 16.91 -3.84
C ARG A 224 -13.05 16.14 -4.10
N GLU A 225 -13.26 15.71 -5.33
CA GLU A 225 -14.48 14.99 -5.72
C GLU A 225 -14.68 13.71 -4.89
N ALA A 226 -13.62 12.93 -4.65
CA ALA A 226 -13.71 11.72 -3.84
C ALA A 226 -14.05 12.03 -2.36
N PHE A 227 -13.49 13.10 -1.82
CA PHE A 227 -13.80 13.54 -0.46
C PHE A 227 -15.25 14.04 -0.34
N ASP A 228 -15.71 14.87 -1.30
CA ASP A 228 -17.05 15.44 -1.29
C ASP A 228 -18.08 14.31 -1.46
N GLU A 229 -17.81 13.32 -2.32
CA GLU A 229 -18.65 12.14 -2.53
C GLU A 229 -18.72 11.26 -1.27
N ALA A 230 -17.58 11.00 -0.62
CA ALA A 230 -17.53 10.26 0.65
C ALA A 230 -18.26 11.00 1.78
N LYS A 231 -18.15 12.34 1.81
CA LYS A 231 -18.88 13.18 2.78
C LYS A 231 -20.39 13.16 2.53
N ALA A 232 -20.82 13.16 1.27
CA ALA A 232 -22.23 13.04 0.92
C ALA A 232 -22.80 11.66 1.31
N PHE A 233 -22.03 10.60 1.10
CA PHE A 233 -22.42 9.26 1.56
C PHE A 233 -22.48 9.17 3.09
N ALA A 234 -21.54 9.77 3.81
CA ALA A 234 -21.55 9.87 5.27
C ALA A 234 -22.79 10.62 5.79
N ALA A 235 -23.19 11.70 5.11
CA ALA A 235 -24.43 12.42 5.43
C ALA A 235 -25.66 11.54 5.23
N GLY A 236 -25.67 10.69 4.18
CA GLY A 236 -26.71 9.69 3.96
C GLY A 236 -26.77 8.64 5.06
N LEU A 237 -25.61 8.14 5.53
CA LEU A 237 -25.53 7.23 6.68
C LEU A 237 -26.11 7.87 7.94
N HIS A 238 -25.75 9.10 8.22
CA HIS A 238 -26.30 9.83 9.37
C HIS A 238 -27.83 10.01 9.25
N ALA A 239 -28.35 10.36 8.07
CA ALA A 239 -29.78 10.45 7.81
C ALA A 239 -30.51 9.10 7.94
N ALA A 240 -29.82 7.99 7.68
CA ALA A 240 -30.31 6.64 7.89
C ALA A 240 -30.27 6.19 9.36
N GLY A 241 -29.85 7.08 10.29
CA GLY A 241 -29.76 6.81 11.72
C GLY A 241 -28.49 6.10 12.18
N ILE A 242 -27.48 6.01 11.33
CA ILE A 242 -26.17 5.43 11.71
C ILE A 242 -25.48 6.36 12.69
N GLN A 243 -25.09 5.78 13.83
CA GLN A 243 -24.37 6.45 14.89
C GLN A 243 -22.88 6.05 14.90
N PRO A 244 -21.98 6.87 15.48
CA PRO A 244 -20.60 6.48 15.67
C PRO A 244 -20.46 5.10 16.34
N GLY A 245 -19.62 4.23 15.78
CA GLY A 245 -19.44 2.84 16.20
C GLY A 245 -20.42 1.82 15.59
N ASP A 246 -21.49 2.26 14.90
CA ASP A 246 -22.35 1.35 14.13
C ASP A 246 -21.58 0.75 12.93
N LYS A 247 -22.00 -0.42 12.50
CA LYS A 247 -21.31 -1.16 11.45
C LYS A 247 -22.03 -1.03 10.12
N VAL A 248 -21.21 -0.82 9.08
CA VAL A 248 -21.64 -0.75 7.68
C VAL A 248 -20.87 -1.79 6.89
N ALA A 249 -21.55 -2.79 6.39
CA ALA A 249 -20.93 -3.81 5.55
C ALA A 249 -20.78 -3.33 4.11
N ILE A 250 -19.68 -3.72 3.47
CA ILE A 250 -19.40 -3.41 2.06
C ILE A 250 -19.03 -4.71 1.35
N ILE A 251 -19.78 -5.08 0.32
CA ILE A 251 -19.49 -6.25 -0.51
C ILE A 251 -19.37 -5.85 -1.97
N GLY A 252 -18.34 -6.33 -2.66
CA GLY A 252 -18.14 -6.06 -4.08
C GLY A 252 -16.69 -6.18 -4.52
N LYS A 253 -16.51 -6.30 -5.84
CA LYS A 253 -15.20 -6.19 -6.50
C LYS A 253 -14.67 -4.76 -6.35
N ASN A 254 -13.36 -4.60 -6.55
CA ASN A 254 -12.71 -3.31 -6.45
C ASN A 254 -13.33 -2.28 -7.40
N SER A 255 -13.64 -1.11 -6.85
CA SER A 255 -14.21 0.02 -7.58
C SER A 255 -13.96 1.32 -6.83
N ALA A 256 -14.07 2.45 -7.52
CA ALA A 256 -13.96 3.77 -6.91
C ALA A 256 -15.00 3.97 -5.79
N HIS A 257 -16.25 3.58 -6.04
CA HIS A 257 -17.32 3.72 -5.07
C HIS A 257 -17.19 2.78 -3.86
N TRP A 258 -16.49 1.64 -4.01
CA TRP A 258 -16.16 0.81 -2.86
C TRP A 258 -15.26 1.57 -1.87
N LEU A 259 -14.21 2.23 -2.36
CA LEU A 259 -13.32 3.06 -1.53
C LEU A 259 -14.05 4.28 -0.97
N ILE A 260 -14.87 4.94 -1.77
CA ILE A 260 -15.67 6.10 -1.34
C ILE A 260 -16.63 5.71 -0.22
N ALA A 261 -17.28 4.53 -0.30
CA ALA A 261 -18.13 4.01 0.77
C ALA A 261 -17.34 3.76 2.06
N ASP A 262 -16.15 3.14 1.98
CA ASP A 262 -15.28 2.87 3.12
C ASP A 262 -14.82 4.19 3.81
N TYR A 263 -14.43 5.17 3.00
CA TYR A 263 -14.07 6.51 3.50
C TYR A 263 -15.27 7.25 4.10
N GLY A 264 -16.45 7.10 3.50
CA GLY A 264 -17.67 7.67 4.03
C GLY A 264 -18.10 7.06 5.37
N CYS A 265 -17.89 5.75 5.55
CA CYS A 265 -18.06 5.13 6.88
C CYS A 265 -17.14 5.80 7.91
N ALA A 266 -15.86 5.97 7.58
CA ALA A 266 -14.91 6.62 8.47
C ALA A 266 -15.32 8.08 8.79
N LEU A 267 -15.76 8.86 7.78
CA LEU A 267 -16.25 10.24 7.99
C LEU A 267 -17.52 10.31 8.83
N ALA A 268 -18.36 9.28 8.83
CA ALA A 268 -19.54 9.16 9.68
C ALA A 268 -19.23 8.67 11.11
N GLY A 269 -17.98 8.27 11.38
CA GLY A 269 -17.61 7.57 12.63
C GLY A 269 -18.10 6.12 12.69
N ALA A 270 -18.61 5.59 11.58
CA ALA A 270 -19.07 4.21 11.48
C ALA A 270 -17.91 3.25 11.22
N VAL A 271 -18.08 2.00 11.62
CA VAL A 271 -17.09 0.93 11.43
C VAL A 271 -17.36 0.20 10.13
N SER A 272 -16.41 0.18 9.20
CA SER A 272 -16.54 -0.58 7.96
C SER A 272 -16.32 -2.08 8.18
N VAL A 273 -17.17 -2.91 7.54
CA VAL A 273 -17.11 -4.37 7.55
C VAL A 273 -16.96 -4.86 6.11
N PRO A 274 -15.71 -4.92 5.60
CA PRO A 274 -15.46 -5.36 4.24
C PRO A 274 -15.69 -6.88 4.10
N MET A 275 -16.48 -7.29 3.12
CA MET A 275 -16.76 -8.69 2.82
C MET A 275 -16.19 -9.09 1.46
N TYR A 276 -15.65 -10.30 1.36
CA TYR A 276 -15.16 -10.83 0.09
C TYR A 276 -16.31 -11.04 -0.91
N PRO A 277 -16.16 -10.60 -2.17
CA PRO A 277 -17.21 -10.77 -3.18
C PRO A 277 -17.44 -12.23 -3.62
N THR A 278 -16.65 -13.16 -3.11
CA THR A 278 -16.66 -14.59 -3.45
C THR A 278 -17.19 -15.48 -2.31
N ILE A 279 -17.65 -14.91 -1.21
CA ILE A 279 -18.28 -15.72 -0.13
C ILE A 279 -19.69 -16.12 -0.54
N ASP A 280 -20.15 -17.24 0.00
CA ASP A 280 -21.53 -17.67 -0.18
C ASP A 280 -22.52 -16.83 0.64
N GLY A 281 -23.81 -16.92 0.29
CA GLY A 281 -24.86 -16.13 0.94
C GLY A 281 -25.02 -16.41 2.43
N GLU A 282 -24.87 -17.66 2.86
CA GLU A 282 -24.97 -18.05 4.27
C GLU A 282 -23.81 -17.47 5.09
N THR A 283 -22.60 -17.48 4.55
CA THR A 283 -21.43 -16.84 5.17
C THR A 283 -21.62 -15.33 5.25
N ALA A 284 -22.13 -14.68 4.18
CA ALA A 284 -22.44 -13.27 4.18
C ALA A 284 -23.48 -12.91 5.25
N LYS A 285 -24.58 -13.70 5.36
CA LYS A 285 -25.59 -13.53 6.40
C LYS A 285 -24.98 -13.62 7.80
N LYS A 286 -24.18 -14.65 8.08
CA LYS A 286 -23.50 -14.82 9.37
C LYS A 286 -22.60 -13.62 9.72
N ILE A 287 -21.87 -13.06 8.75
CA ILE A 287 -21.04 -11.87 8.97
C ILE A 287 -21.92 -10.66 9.29
N LEU A 288 -23.01 -10.43 8.56
CA LEU A 288 -23.94 -9.33 8.79
C LEU A 288 -24.57 -9.40 10.19
N GLU A 289 -25.02 -10.59 10.60
CA GLU A 289 -25.61 -10.83 11.92
C GLU A 289 -24.57 -10.70 13.04
N HIS A 290 -23.40 -11.31 12.90
CA HIS A 290 -22.33 -11.25 13.90
C HIS A 290 -21.79 -9.83 14.09
N SER A 291 -21.57 -9.10 12.99
CA SER A 291 -21.09 -7.71 13.01
C SER A 291 -22.18 -6.72 13.46
N GLU A 292 -23.46 -7.12 13.46
CA GLU A 292 -24.61 -6.22 13.67
C GLU A 292 -24.62 -5.06 12.67
N SER A 293 -24.28 -5.35 11.42
CA SER A 293 -24.27 -4.33 10.37
C SER A 293 -25.68 -3.81 10.10
N LYS A 294 -25.86 -2.49 10.12
CA LYS A 294 -27.15 -1.83 9.89
C LYS A 294 -27.39 -1.49 8.41
N VAL A 295 -26.29 -1.32 7.67
CA VAL A 295 -26.31 -1.02 6.22
C VAL A 295 -25.42 -2.03 5.51
N LEU A 296 -25.86 -2.49 4.35
CA LEU A 296 -25.09 -3.27 3.38
C LEU A 296 -24.94 -2.46 2.09
N VAL A 297 -23.71 -2.04 1.79
CA VAL A 297 -23.37 -1.45 0.50
C VAL A 297 -23.08 -2.57 -0.49
N ILE A 298 -23.86 -2.64 -1.55
CA ILE A 298 -23.73 -3.60 -2.65
C ILE A 298 -22.91 -2.94 -3.75
N GLY A 299 -21.65 -3.36 -3.83
CA GLY A 299 -20.67 -2.90 -4.80
C GLY A 299 -20.75 -3.64 -6.13
N LYS A 300 -19.71 -3.51 -6.95
CA LYS A 300 -19.59 -4.18 -8.26
C LYS A 300 -19.58 -5.71 -8.09
N LEU A 301 -20.61 -6.38 -8.57
CA LEU A 301 -20.80 -7.84 -8.53
C LEU A 301 -21.34 -8.32 -9.85
N ASP A 302 -21.06 -9.57 -10.23
CA ASP A 302 -21.65 -10.20 -11.41
C ASP A 302 -23.10 -10.60 -11.12
N ASP A 303 -23.37 -11.07 -9.90
CA ASP A 303 -24.72 -11.37 -9.38
C ASP A 303 -24.82 -10.95 -7.91
N ALA A 304 -25.70 -10.04 -7.60
CA ALA A 304 -25.99 -9.58 -6.25
C ALA A 304 -27.12 -10.38 -5.57
N SER A 305 -27.87 -11.18 -6.32
CA SER A 305 -29.08 -11.86 -5.84
C SER A 305 -28.84 -12.75 -4.62
N VAL A 306 -27.70 -13.44 -4.60
CA VAL A 306 -27.29 -14.31 -3.47
C VAL A 306 -27.19 -13.54 -2.17
N TYR A 307 -26.60 -12.33 -2.20
CA TYR A 307 -26.43 -11.50 -1.00
C TYR A 307 -27.73 -10.80 -0.60
N VAL A 308 -28.55 -10.43 -1.57
CA VAL A 308 -29.88 -9.85 -1.34
C VAL A 308 -30.79 -10.84 -0.64
N GLN A 309 -30.85 -12.08 -1.12
CA GLN A 309 -31.68 -13.15 -0.54
C GLN A 309 -31.28 -13.52 0.89
N HIS A 310 -30.00 -13.42 1.21
CA HIS A 310 -29.49 -13.76 2.54
C HIS A 310 -29.31 -12.53 3.46
N CYS A 311 -29.67 -11.31 2.98
CA CYS A 311 -29.56 -10.11 3.78
C CYS A 311 -30.58 -10.13 4.93
N PRO A 312 -30.17 -10.01 6.21
CA PRO A 312 -31.08 -10.04 7.35
C PRO A 312 -32.12 -8.91 7.27
N ALA A 313 -33.33 -9.19 7.76
CA ALA A 313 -34.37 -8.18 7.87
C ALA A 313 -33.89 -7.01 8.77
N GLY A 314 -34.14 -5.78 8.30
CA GLY A 314 -33.69 -4.56 9.01
C GLY A 314 -32.32 -4.03 8.58
N VAL A 315 -31.53 -4.77 7.80
CA VAL A 315 -30.32 -4.24 7.18
C VAL A 315 -30.70 -3.46 5.92
N GLN A 316 -30.42 -2.16 5.89
CA GLN A 316 -30.69 -1.31 4.73
C GLN A 316 -29.69 -1.58 3.62
N ARG A 317 -30.15 -1.80 2.38
CA ARG A 317 -29.31 -2.01 1.21
C ARG A 317 -29.10 -0.72 0.43
N VAL A 318 -27.84 -0.45 0.03
CA VAL A 318 -27.46 0.70 -0.80
C VAL A 318 -26.63 0.19 -1.97
N TYR A 319 -27.05 0.51 -3.19
CA TYR A 319 -26.40 0.06 -4.43
C TYR A 319 -25.53 1.16 -5.01
N ILE A 320 -24.26 0.85 -5.35
CA ILE A 320 -23.40 1.79 -6.06
C ILE A 320 -23.97 2.15 -7.44
N PRO A 321 -23.56 3.27 -8.07
CA PRO A 321 -24.25 3.86 -9.23
C PRO A 321 -24.51 2.93 -10.43
N TYR A 322 -23.67 1.92 -10.63
CA TYR A 322 -23.79 0.98 -11.76
C TYR A 322 -24.34 -0.40 -11.36
N MET A 323 -24.96 -0.48 -10.20
CA MET A 323 -25.70 -1.67 -9.77
C MET A 323 -27.20 -1.33 -9.67
N ALA A 324 -28.02 -2.18 -10.26
CA ALA A 324 -29.47 -1.99 -10.20
C ALA A 324 -30.03 -2.43 -8.84
N PRO A 325 -30.85 -1.58 -8.17
CA PRO A 325 -31.50 -1.98 -6.93
C PRO A 325 -32.54 -3.07 -7.15
N ASP A 326 -32.76 -3.88 -6.15
CA ASP A 326 -33.75 -4.98 -6.10
C ASP A 326 -35.19 -4.53 -5.81
N GLY A 327 -35.46 -3.25 -5.91
CA GLY A 327 -36.75 -2.61 -5.59
C GLY A 327 -36.94 -2.28 -4.11
N ALA A 328 -36.24 -2.92 -3.20
CA ALA A 328 -36.29 -2.64 -1.75
C ALA A 328 -35.05 -1.90 -1.22
N GLY A 329 -33.99 -1.79 -2.02
CA GLY A 329 -32.77 -1.04 -1.70
C GLY A 329 -32.81 0.38 -2.26
N SER A 330 -31.94 1.24 -1.74
CA SER A 330 -31.75 2.60 -2.23
C SER A 330 -30.66 2.66 -3.31
N THR A 331 -30.86 3.48 -4.35
CA THR A 331 -29.73 3.85 -5.21
C THR A 331 -28.71 4.66 -4.41
N TRP A 332 -27.50 4.74 -4.89
CA TRP A 332 -26.46 5.58 -4.32
C TRP A 332 -26.88 7.05 -4.22
N GLU A 333 -27.47 7.58 -5.30
CA GLU A 333 -27.90 8.98 -5.37
C GLU A 333 -29.08 9.27 -4.42
N ASP A 334 -30.09 8.40 -4.38
CA ASP A 334 -31.22 8.57 -3.47
C ASP A 334 -30.77 8.47 -2.00
N PHE A 335 -29.78 7.65 -1.72
CA PHE A 335 -29.23 7.50 -0.38
C PHE A 335 -28.51 8.76 0.08
N LYS A 336 -27.63 9.32 -0.76
CA LYS A 336 -26.93 10.58 -0.49
C LYS A 336 -27.89 11.76 -0.37
N ALA A 337 -28.91 11.82 -1.23
CA ALA A 337 -29.88 12.92 -1.26
C ALA A 337 -30.68 13.06 0.06
N LYS A 338 -30.74 12.03 0.89
CA LYS A 338 -31.35 12.09 2.23
C LYS A 338 -30.47 12.82 3.24
N GLY A 339 -29.16 12.92 2.95
CA GLY A 339 -28.19 13.58 3.81
C GLY A 339 -28.35 15.09 3.85
N ARG A 340 -28.05 15.70 4.98
CA ARG A 340 -28.05 17.16 5.11
C ARG A 340 -26.81 17.76 4.45
N SER A 341 -26.98 18.86 3.72
CA SER A 341 -25.87 19.57 3.07
C SER A 341 -24.87 20.20 4.05
N ASP A 342 -25.30 20.48 5.28
CA ASP A 342 -24.47 21.03 6.36
C ASP A 342 -23.79 19.96 7.24
N PHE A 343 -23.85 18.67 6.84
CA PHE A 343 -23.20 17.59 7.55
C PHE A 343 -21.71 17.86 7.73
N GLN A 344 -21.24 17.71 8.97
CA GLN A 344 -19.80 17.75 9.31
C GLN A 344 -19.31 16.34 9.64
N PRO A 345 -18.13 15.96 9.16
CA PRO A 345 -17.51 14.69 9.54
C PRO A 345 -17.42 14.54 11.05
N HIS A 346 -17.63 13.31 11.52
CA HIS A 346 -17.51 13.01 12.94
C HIS A 346 -16.06 13.29 13.42
N PRO A 347 -15.85 13.95 14.57
CA PRO A 347 -14.53 14.13 15.16
C PRO A 347 -13.84 12.77 15.37
N MET A 348 -12.60 12.66 14.89
CA MET A 348 -11.87 11.38 14.90
C MET A 348 -11.21 11.14 16.25
N ASP A 349 -11.60 10.04 16.90
CA ASP A 349 -10.84 9.45 17.99
C ASP A 349 -9.89 8.40 17.41
N PRO A 350 -8.56 8.56 17.53
CA PRO A 350 -7.60 7.56 17.03
C PRO A 350 -7.80 6.15 17.60
N GLU A 351 -8.31 6.03 18.82
CA GLU A 351 -8.59 4.75 19.48
C GLU A 351 -9.89 4.10 18.99
N ALA A 352 -10.76 4.86 18.31
CA ALA A 352 -12.01 4.33 17.79
C ALA A 352 -11.75 3.26 16.73
N LEU A 353 -12.65 2.27 16.69
CA LEU A 353 -12.61 1.19 15.73
C LEU A 353 -12.91 1.72 14.33
N MET A 354 -11.99 1.49 13.40
CA MET A 354 -12.12 1.89 12.00
C MET A 354 -12.78 0.80 11.16
N THR A 355 -12.38 -0.46 11.39
CA THR A 355 -12.82 -1.59 10.56
C THR A 355 -12.77 -2.92 11.31
N ILE A 356 -13.63 -3.86 10.88
CA ILE A 356 -13.59 -5.27 11.29
C ILE A 356 -13.36 -6.10 10.03
N ILE A 357 -12.17 -6.68 9.89
CA ILE A 357 -11.79 -7.51 8.73
C ILE A 357 -12.04 -8.98 9.06
N TYR A 358 -12.98 -9.62 8.35
CA TYR A 358 -13.27 -11.03 8.56
C TYR A 358 -12.27 -11.92 7.84
N THR A 359 -11.65 -12.84 8.60
CA THR A 359 -10.71 -13.85 8.08
C THR A 359 -11.32 -15.24 8.14
N SER A 360 -10.99 -16.10 7.17
CA SER A 360 -11.45 -17.49 7.17
C SER A 360 -10.83 -18.25 8.34
N GLY A 361 -11.64 -18.57 9.33
CA GLY A 361 -11.24 -19.48 10.42
C GLY A 361 -11.27 -20.94 9.96
N THR A 362 -10.45 -21.78 10.59
CA THR A 362 -10.46 -23.24 10.38
C THR A 362 -11.73 -23.92 10.90
N THR A 363 -12.58 -23.22 11.65
CA THR A 363 -13.76 -23.72 12.36
C THR A 363 -15.11 -23.35 11.71
N GLY A 364 -15.11 -22.85 10.48
CA GLY A 364 -16.32 -22.57 9.70
C GLY A 364 -16.90 -21.15 9.85
N MET A 365 -16.83 -20.51 11.03
CA MET A 365 -17.24 -19.12 11.20
C MET A 365 -16.03 -18.18 11.03
N PRO A 366 -16.07 -17.18 10.13
CA PRO A 366 -14.99 -16.20 10.00
C PRO A 366 -14.80 -15.40 11.30
N LYS A 367 -13.54 -15.09 11.65
CA LYS A 367 -13.20 -14.25 12.79
C LYS A 367 -13.10 -12.79 12.37
N GLY A 368 -13.71 -11.89 13.12
CA GLY A 368 -13.69 -10.44 12.86
C GLY A 368 -12.49 -9.77 13.53
N VAL A 369 -11.44 -9.46 12.80
CA VAL A 369 -10.23 -8.79 13.30
C VAL A 369 -10.49 -7.30 13.42
N MET A 370 -10.32 -6.74 14.62
CA MET A 370 -10.60 -5.33 14.91
C MET A 370 -9.37 -4.44 14.73
N HIS A 371 -9.50 -3.34 13.99
CA HIS A 371 -8.45 -2.33 13.88
C HIS A 371 -8.98 -0.91 14.09
N SER A 372 -8.27 -0.15 14.92
CA SER A 372 -8.52 1.27 15.15
C SER A 372 -7.85 2.17 14.10
N PHE A 373 -8.24 3.44 14.05
CA PHE A 373 -7.52 4.45 13.27
C PHE A 373 -6.05 4.54 13.68
N LYS A 374 -5.75 4.40 14.98
CA LYS A 374 -4.39 4.41 15.53
C LYS A 374 -3.53 3.26 14.99
N ASN A 375 -4.09 2.06 14.82
CA ASN A 375 -3.33 0.95 14.23
C ASN A 375 -2.90 1.26 12.80
N PHE A 376 -3.81 1.79 11.97
CA PHE A 376 -3.50 2.22 10.59
C PHE A 376 -2.48 3.36 10.58
N GLN A 377 -2.65 4.36 11.44
CA GLN A 377 -1.72 5.48 11.57
C GLN A 377 -0.31 5.00 11.95
N ALA A 378 -0.20 4.08 12.93
CA ALA A 378 1.07 3.51 13.35
C ALA A 378 1.74 2.72 12.21
N ALA A 379 0.98 1.89 11.50
CA ALA A 379 1.46 1.13 10.34
C ALA A 379 2.02 2.06 9.26
N PHE A 380 1.29 3.14 8.93
CA PHE A 380 1.75 4.09 7.93
C PHE A 380 2.96 4.91 8.36
N ARG A 381 3.06 5.29 9.64
CA ARG A 381 4.26 5.92 10.17
C ARG A 381 5.48 5.04 9.97
N MET A 382 5.37 3.74 10.31
CA MET A 382 6.46 2.78 10.15
C MET A 382 6.85 2.57 8.68
N ILE A 383 5.86 2.53 7.78
CA ILE A 383 6.09 2.43 6.33
C ILE A 383 6.80 3.69 5.81
N LEU A 384 6.33 4.89 6.17
CA LEU A 384 6.92 6.16 5.73
C LEU A 384 8.34 6.37 6.26
N ASP A 385 8.64 5.88 7.46
CA ASP A 385 9.98 5.99 8.07
C ASP A 385 11.03 5.08 7.40
N GLN A 386 10.60 4.01 6.72
CA GLN A 386 11.50 2.96 6.23
C GLN A 386 11.56 2.85 4.70
N PHE A 387 10.60 3.44 3.99
CA PHE A 387 10.60 3.46 2.52
C PHE A 387 10.64 4.88 1.98
N ASP A 388 11.42 5.09 0.94
CA ASP A 388 11.45 6.35 0.19
C ASP A 388 10.27 6.41 -0.79
N PHE A 389 9.19 7.09 -0.40
CA PHE A 389 8.06 7.35 -1.30
C PHE A 389 8.19 8.71 -1.99
N LEU A 390 7.80 8.73 -3.26
CA LEU A 390 7.56 9.97 -3.98
C LEU A 390 6.15 10.49 -3.67
N HIS A 391 5.95 11.78 -3.94
CA HIS A 391 4.59 12.30 -4.06
C HIS A 391 4.00 11.84 -5.38
N GLN A 392 2.71 11.46 -5.34
CA GLN A 392 1.98 10.89 -6.46
C GLN A 392 2.43 9.48 -6.83
N GLU A 393 2.57 8.62 -5.83
CA GLU A 393 2.67 7.20 -6.12
C GLU A 393 1.47 6.74 -6.94
N VAL A 394 1.73 5.87 -7.88
CA VAL A 394 0.70 5.26 -8.73
C VAL A 394 0.52 3.83 -8.30
N PHE A 395 -0.72 3.49 -8.02
CA PHE A 395 -1.14 2.16 -7.57
C PHE A 395 -2.05 1.50 -8.60
N ILE A 396 -2.13 0.19 -8.57
CA ILE A 396 -3.14 -0.58 -9.29
C ILE A 396 -3.91 -1.46 -8.30
N SER A 397 -5.23 -1.34 -8.28
CA SER A 397 -6.12 -2.06 -7.38
C SER A 397 -6.74 -3.25 -8.08
N TYR A 398 -6.45 -4.47 -7.57
CA TYR A 398 -6.95 -5.71 -8.16
C TYR A 398 -7.10 -6.86 -7.14
N LEU A 399 -6.33 -6.87 -6.04
CA LEU A 399 -6.56 -7.81 -4.94
C LEU A 399 -7.85 -7.39 -4.20
N PRO A 400 -8.58 -8.30 -3.56
CA PRO A 400 -9.81 -7.91 -2.87
C PRO A 400 -9.59 -6.80 -1.83
N LEU A 401 -10.34 -5.69 -1.93
CA LEU A 401 -10.32 -4.59 -0.94
C LEU A 401 -10.78 -5.02 0.46
N SER A 402 -11.42 -6.17 0.56
CA SER A 402 -11.70 -6.85 1.83
C SER A 402 -10.48 -7.47 2.49
N HIS A 403 -9.35 -7.62 1.76
CA HIS A 403 -8.11 -8.16 2.29
C HIS A 403 -7.21 -7.07 2.84
N VAL A 404 -6.56 -7.33 3.99
CA VAL A 404 -5.70 -6.36 4.69
C VAL A 404 -4.59 -5.77 3.81
N ALA A 405 -3.97 -6.57 2.94
CA ALA A 405 -2.89 -6.10 2.07
C ALA A 405 -3.37 -5.02 1.09
N GLU A 406 -4.54 -5.22 0.45
CA GLU A 406 -5.11 -4.25 -0.47
C GLU A 406 -5.60 -3.01 0.27
N ARG A 407 -6.18 -3.18 1.47
CA ARG A 407 -6.54 -2.05 2.32
C ARG A 407 -5.35 -1.19 2.70
N MET A 408 -4.23 -1.80 3.04
CA MET A 408 -3.01 -1.07 3.38
C MET A 408 -2.40 -0.37 2.15
N ILE A 409 -2.22 -1.10 1.04
CA ILE A 409 -1.48 -0.61 -0.14
C ILE A 409 -2.34 0.31 -1.01
N ILE A 410 -3.65 0.09 -1.07
CA ILE A 410 -4.55 0.85 -1.93
C ILE A 410 -5.34 1.89 -1.11
N SER A 411 -6.17 1.43 -0.15
CA SER A 411 -7.05 2.34 0.57
C SER A 411 -6.26 3.35 1.39
N ALA A 412 -5.36 2.89 2.25
CA ALA A 412 -4.61 3.76 3.13
C ALA A 412 -3.43 4.46 2.42
N ALA A 413 -2.58 3.74 1.66
CA ALA A 413 -1.45 4.37 0.97
C ALA A 413 -1.88 5.38 -0.09
N GLY A 414 -2.97 5.13 -0.81
CA GLY A 414 -3.54 6.08 -1.76
C GLY A 414 -3.84 7.43 -1.13
N VAL A 415 -4.33 7.44 0.11
CA VAL A 415 -4.62 8.67 0.87
C VAL A 415 -3.35 9.28 1.46
N TYR A 416 -2.55 8.52 2.21
CA TYR A 416 -1.37 9.05 2.89
C TYR A 416 -0.27 9.53 1.93
N LEU A 417 -0.16 8.95 0.75
CA LEU A 417 0.83 9.32 -0.26
C LEU A 417 0.26 10.25 -1.34
N THR A 418 -0.97 10.75 -1.17
CA THR A 418 -1.66 11.56 -2.19
C THR A 418 -1.58 10.91 -3.58
N GLY A 419 -1.73 9.60 -3.58
CA GLY A 419 -1.48 8.75 -4.74
C GLY A 419 -2.60 8.79 -5.78
N ARG A 420 -2.35 8.09 -6.88
CA ARG A 420 -3.36 7.79 -7.90
C ARG A 420 -3.61 6.29 -7.92
N ILE A 421 -4.86 5.89 -7.82
CA ILE A 421 -5.29 4.49 -7.84
C ILE A 421 -5.95 4.19 -9.19
N HIS A 422 -5.38 3.25 -9.93
CA HIS A 422 -6.01 2.66 -11.10
C HIS A 422 -6.69 1.35 -10.70
N PHE A 423 -7.95 1.19 -11.08
CA PHE A 423 -8.66 -0.06 -10.88
C PHE A 423 -8.51 -0.97 -12.09
N VAL A 424 -8.47 -2.26 -11.84
CA VAL A 424 -8.55 -3.27 -12.90
C VAL A 424 -10.02 -3.50 -13.24
N GLN A 425 -10.35 -3.48 -14.54
CA GLN A 425 -11.71 -3.67 -14.99
C GLN A 425 -12.19 -5.11 -14.79
N SER A 426 -11.35 -6.08 -15.18
CA SER A 426 -11.55 -7.52 -15.01
C SER A 426 -10.20 -8.26 -15.01
N LEU A 427 -10.20 -9.53 -14.62
CA LEU A 427 -8.97 -10.36 -14.69
C LEU A 427 -8.44 -10.51 -16.12
N ASP A 428 -9.31 -10.53 -17.15
CA ASP A 428 -8.92 -10.62 -18.54
C ASP A 428 -8.21 -9.36 -19.03
N THR A 429 -8.56 -8.20 -18.47
CA THR A 429 -7.95 -6.92 -18.83
C THR A 429 -6.75 -6.56 -17.95
N PHE A 430 -6.41 -7.40 -16.96
CA PHE A 430 -5.38 -7.11 -15.96
C PHE A 430 -4.05 -6.68 -16.57
N ALA A 431 -3.52 -7.46 -17.51
CA ALA A 431 -2.23 -7.17 -18.16
C ALA A 431 -2.24 -5.83 -18.91
N LYS A 432 -3.35 -5.52 -19.61
CA LYS A 432 -3.54 -4.26 -20.31
C LYS A 432 -3.62 -3.10 -19.33
N ASN A 433 -4.45 -3.22 -18.28
CA ASN A 433 -4.59 -2.17 -17.28
C ASN A 433 -3.28 -1.93 -16.51
N LEU A 434 -2.48 -2.96 -16.26
CA LEU A 434 -1.17 -2.86 -15.64
C LEU A 434 -0.16 -2.13 -16.54
N GLU A 435 -0.14 -2.44 -17.86
CA GLU A 435 0.69 -1.74 -18.85
C GLU A 435 0.29 -0.25 -18.96
N GLU A 436 -1.00 0.07 -18.90
CA GLU A 436 -1.51 1.45 -18.95
C GLU A 436 -1.20 2.23 -17.66
N ALA A 437 -1.39 1.62 -16.50
CA ALA A 437 -1.19 2.26 -15.20
C ALA A 437 0.28 2.56 -14.91
N GLN A 438 1.20 1.65 -15.28
CA GLN A 438 2.62 1.75 -14.94
C GLN A 438 2.83 2.11 -13.46
N PRO A 439 2.34 1.29 -12.49
CA PRO A 439 2.39 1.62 -11.09
C PRO A 439 3.82 1.84 -10.59
N THR A 440 3.98 2.77 -9.64
CA THR A 440 5.25 3.02 -8.96
C THR A 440 5.44 2.13 -7.74
N VAL A 441 4.32 1.73 -7.13
CA VAL A 441 4.24 0.72 -6.07
C VAL A 441 3.35 -0.41 -6.57
N PHE A 442 3.88 -1.62 -6.58
CA PHE A 442 3.16 -2.80 -7.05
C PHE A 442 3.31 -3.95 -6.06
N MET A 443 2.20 -4.53 -5.62
CA MET A 443 2.19 -5.75 -4.83
C MET A 443 1.46 -6.85 -5.60
N ALA A 444 2.05 -8.05 -5.62
CA ALA A 444 1.38 -9.21 -6.16
C ALA A 444 1.65 -10.45 -5.30
N VAL A 445 0.65 -11.33 -5.25
CA VAL A 445 0.83 -12.66 -4.66
C VAL A 445 1.72 -13.53 -5.56
N PRO A 446 2.41 -14.56 -5.01
CA PRO A 446 3.35 -15.38 -5.77
C PRO A 446 2.78 -15.95 -7.08
N ARG A 447 1.51 -16.34 -7.09
CA ARG A 447 0.85 -16.89 -8.29
C ARG A 447 0.85 -15.93 -9.50
N ILE A 448 0.74 -14.62 -9.26
CA ILE A 448 0.83 -13.62 -10.34
C ILE A 448 2.25 -13.53 -10.88
N TRP A 449 3.24 -13.56 -10.00
CA TRP A 449 4.65 -13.58 -10.37
C TRP A 449 5.01 -14.83 -11.18
N GLU A 450 4.48 -15.99 -10.80
CA GLU A 450 4.62 -17.25 -11.51
C GLU A 450 4.06 -17.14 -12.93
N LYS A 451 2.83 -16.66 -13.07
CA LYS A 451 2.18 -16.46 -14.38
C LYS A 451 2.97 -15.49 -15.29
N PHE A 452 3.55 -14.44 -14.71
CA PHE A 452 4.45 -13.56 -15.45
C PHE A 452 5.74 -14.29 -15.87
N GLY A 453 6.36 -15.04 -14.95
CA GLY A 453 7.55 -15.85 -15.24
C GLY A 453 7.32 -16.87 -16.34
N GLU A 454 6.26 -17.66 -16.28
CA GLU A 454 5.84 -18.63 -17.27
C GLU A 454 5.64 -17.97 -18.65
N THR A 455 4.91 -16.84 -18.69
CA THR A 455 4.70 -16.09 -19.93
C THR A 455 6.01 -15.55 -20.53
N LEU A 456 6.94 -15.12 -19.69
CA LEU A 456 8.25 -14.66 -20.15
C LEU A 456 9.12 -15.80 -20.64
N GLN A 457 9.12 -16.93 -19.94
CA GLN A 457 9.89 -18.13 -20.33
C GLN A 457 9.40 -18.73 -21.64
N SER A 458 8.08 -18.85 -21.81
CA SER A 458 7.50 -19.40 -23.05
C SER A 458 7.81 -18.53 -24.28
N LYS A 459 7.80 -17.21 -24.13
CA LYS A 459 8.07 -16.27 -25.24
C LYS A 459 9.56 -16.01 -25.48
N ILE A 460 10.37 -16.01 -24.43
CA ILE A 460 11.81 -15.70 -24.45
C ILE A 460 12.53 -16.68 -23.51
N PRO A 461 12.81 -17.91 -23.93
CA PRO A 461 13.39 -18.95 -23.05
C PRO A 461 14.76 -18.58 -22.48
N ALA A 462 15.61 -17.91 -23.28
CA ALA A 462 16.97 -17.57 -22.87
C ALA A 462 17.01 -16.40 -21.88
N ALA A 463 17.47 -16.66 -20.65
CA ALA A 463 17.54 -15.67 -19.57
C ALA A 463 18.38 -14.44 -19.93
N PHE A 464 19.47 -14.61 -20.68
CA PHE A 464 20.31 -13.48 -21.11
C PHE A 464 19.58 -12.54 -22.07
N LEU A 465 18.69 -13.06 -22.94
CA LEU A 465 17.84 -12.25 -23.83
C LEU A 465 16.79 -11.48 -23.01
N ARG A 466 16.20 -12.10 -22.00
CA ARG A 466 15.28 -11.38 -21.09
C ARG A 466 15.97 -10.21 -20.39
N ARG A 467 17.23 -10.38 -19.96
CA ARG A 467 18.06 -9.30 -19.37
C ARG A 467 18.37 -8.20 -20.39
N LEU A 468 18.73 -8.56 -21.62
CA LEU A 468 19.01 -7.59 -22.68
C LEU A 468 17.76 -6.77 -23.05
N LEU A 469 16.60 -7.41 -23.10
CA LEU A 469 15.32 -6.80 -23.44
C LEU A 469 14.59 -6.21 -22.21
N ALA A 470 15.21 -6.20 -21.05
CA ALA A 470 14.59 -5.80 -19.77
C ALA A 470 13.82 -4.45 -19.82
N PRO A 471 14.31 -3.37 -20.48
CA PRO A 471 13.54 -2.12 -20.55
C PRO A 471 12.19 -2.29 -21.26
N ILE A 472 12.17 -3.07 -22.34
CA ILE A 472 10.95 -3.35 -23.13
C ILE A 472 10.01 -4.25 -22.32
N LEU A 473 10.54 -5.31 -21.72
CA LEU A 473 9.78 -6.25 -20.92
C LEU A 473 9.17 -5.58 -19.68
N ARG A 474 9.92 -4.76 -18.97
CA ARG A 474 9.38 -3.97 -17.84
C ARG A 474 8.23 -3.07 -18.26
N LYS A 475 8.33 -2.42 -19.44
CA LYS A 475 7.24 -1.60 -19.96
C LYS A 475 5.98 -2.43 -20.23
N LYS A 476 6.16 -3.59 -20.89
CA LYS A 476 5.06 -4.53 -21.21
C LYS A 476 4.42 -5.16 -19.98
N LEU A 477 5.22 -5.41 -18.95
CA LEU A 477 4.75 -5.87 -17.65
C LEU A 477 4.17 -4.73 -16.78
N GLY A 478 4.09 -3.51 -17.30
CA GLY A 478 3.62 -2.36 -16.51
C GLY A 478 4.57 -1.90 -15.41
N MET A 479 5.85 -2.31 -15.44
CA MET A 479 6.78 -2.10 -14.32
C MET A 479 7.95 -1.17 -14.66
N SER A 480 7.85 -0.38 -15.73
CA SER A 480 8.95 0.53 -16.11
C SER A 480 9.18 1.64 -15.07
N ARG A 481 8.15 1.99 -14.29
CA ARG A 481 8.18 3.02 -13.26
C ARG A 481 8.17 2.47 -11.83
N SER A 482 8.06 1.12 -11.67
CA SER A 482 7.95 0.50 -10.36
C SER A 482 9.26 0.64 -9.57
N ARG A 483 9.16 1.21 -8.39
CA ARG A 483 10.27 1.43 -7.46
C ARG A 483 10.17 0.56 -6.23
N LEU A 484 8.97 0.30 -5.77
CA LEU A 484 8.64 -0.63 -4.70
C LEU A 484 7.79 -1.76 -5.28
N VAL A 485 8.35 -2.96 -5.28
CA VAL A 485 7.70 -4.16 -5.81
C VAL A 485 7.68 -5.19 -4.68
N LEU A 486 6.48 -5.61 -4.30
CA LEU A 486 6.24 -6.43 -3.13
C LEU A 486 5.63 -7.79 -3.53
N SER A 487 5.96 -8.81 -2.75
CA SER A 487 5.27 -10.10 -2.76
C SER A 487 5.01 -10.57 -1.33
N GLY A 488 3.86 -11.19 -1.09
CA GLY A 488 3.51 -11.69 0.24
C GLY A 488 2.32 -12.63 0.21
N ALA A 489 1.80 -12.96 1.38
CA ALA A 489 0.70 -13.88 1.63
C ALA A 489 1.02 -15.37 1.39
N ALA A 490 2.05 -15.72 0.63
CA ALA A 490 2.56 -17.08 0.43
C ALA A 490 4.05 -17.04 0.03
N PRO A 491 4.79 -18.13 0.17
CA PRO A 491 6.18 -18.23 -0.29
C PRO A 491 6.30 -18.05 -1.80
N ILE A 492 7.41 -17.42 -2.26
CA ILE A 492 7.75 -17.26 -3.67
C ILE A 492 9.04 -18.01 -4.00
N ARG A 493 9.13 -18.61 -5.19
CA ARG A 493 10.31 -19.38 -5.60
C ARG A 493 11.54 -18.49 -5.76
N ALA A 494 12.68 -18.93 -5.19
CA ALA A 494 13.96 -18.23 -5.26
C ALA A 494 14.46 -18.00 -6.71
N SER A 495 14.24 -18.98 -7.59
CA SER A 495 14.58 -18.86 -9.01
C SER A 495 13.82 -17.72 -9.70
N LEU A 496 12.54 -17.56 -9.36
CA LEU A 496 11.68 -16.49 -9.89
C LEU A 496 12.17 -15.12 -9.43
N LEU A 497 12.50 -14.97 -8.15
CA LEU A 497 13.08 -13.73 -7.59
C LEU A 497 14.37 -13.34 -8.31
N THR A 498 15.24 -14.33 -8.56
CA THR A 498 16.52 -14.14 -9.28
C THR A 498 16.31 -13.72 -10.74
N ASP A 499 15.37 -14.34 -11.44
CA ASP A 499 15.03 -14.00 -12.82
C ASP A 499 14.51 -12.58 -12.97
N PHE A 500 13.55 -12.17 -12.10
CA PHE A 500 13.03 -10.81 -12.09
C PHE A 500 14.09 -9.78 -11.69
N ALA A 501 14.92 -10.08 -10.69
CA ALA A 501 16.05 -9.22 -10.32
C ALA A 501 17.03 -9.01 -11.48
N GLY A 502 17.29 -10.06 -12.30
CA GLY A 502 18.09 -9.96 -13.52
C GLY A 502 17.53 -9.00 -14.57
N MET A 503 16.22 -8.74 -14.56
CA MET A 503 15.56 -7.74 -15.40
C MET A 503 15.41 -6.37 -14.70
N GLY A 504 15.98 -6.20 -13.50
CA GLY A 504 15.89 -4.98 -12.71
C GLY A 504 14.56 -4.78 -11.98
N ILE A 505 13.78 -5.87 -11.78
CA ILE A 505 12.58 -5.91 -10.96
C ILE A 505 12.94 -6.62 -9.65
N HIS A 506 13.18 -5.84 -8.59
CA HIS A 506 13.57 -6.36 -7.27
C HIS A 506 12.34 -6.58 -6.41
N ILE A 507 11.85 -7.81 -6.39
CA ILE A 507 10.70 -8.21 -5.59
C ILE A 507 11.16 -8.32 -4.13
N GLN A 508 10.48 -7.61 -3.25
CA GLN A 508 10.71 -7.61 -1.80
C GLN A 508 9.61 -8.43 -1.13
N GLU A 509 9.99 -9.51 -0.47
CA GLU A 509 9.03 -10.33 0.28
C GLU A 509 8.61 -9.61 1.55
N VAL A 510 7.31 -9.67 1.86
CA VAL A 510 6.70 -9.14 3.07
C VAL A 510 5.95 -10.24 3.80
N TYR A 511 6.05 -10.25 5.11
CA TYR A 511 5.34 -11.17 5.98
C TYR A 511 4.53 -10.40 7.03
N GLY A 512 3.33 -10.88 7.25
CA GLY A 512 2.41 -10.42 8.25
C GLY A 512 1.04 -11.07 8.08
N MET A 513 0.14 -10.74 8.95
CA MET A 513 -1.21 -11.28 8.99
C MET A 513 -2.24 -10.17 9.17
N THR A 514 -3.53 -10.49 9.04
CA THR A 514 -4.58 -9.50 9.21
C THR A 514 -4.52 -8.87 10.60
N GLU A 515 -4.17 -9.65 11.62
CA GLU A 515 -4.12 -9.25 13.01
C GLU A 515 -3.02 -8.20 13.33
N ASN A 516 -2.10 -7.94 12.40
CA ASN A 516 -1.09 -6.88 12.55
C ASN A 516 -0.95 -5.97 11.31
N LEU A 517 -2.02 -5.84 10.53
CA LEU A 517 -2.07 -5.05 9.29
C LEU A 517 -1.04 -5.46 8.22
N GLY A 518 -0.57 -6.71 8.27
CA GLY A 518 0.46 -7.20 7.36
C GLY A 518 1.88 -6.72 7.68
N ILE A 519 2.11 -6.09 8.82
CA ILE A 519 3.37 -5.45 9.21
C ILE A 519 4.09 -6.30 10.25
N SER A 520 4.91 -7.24 9.83
CA SER A 520 5.87 -7.96 10.67
C SER A 520 7.28 -7.79 10.16
N THR A 521 7.60 -8.36 8.98
CA THR A 521 8.94 -8.29 8.39
C THR A 521 8.88 -7.95 6.91
N VAL A 522 10.00 -7.47 6.36
CA VAL A 522 10.16 -7.17 4.94
C VAL A 522 11.62 -7.33 4.51
N ASN A 523 11.82 -7.80 3.29
CA ASN A 523 13.11 -7.76 2.61
C ASN A 523 13.34 -6.35 2.04
N PHE A 524 14.04 -5.49 2.79
CA PHE A 524 14.31 -4.12 2.36
C PHE A 524 15.22 -4.06 1.13
N ARG A 525 14.95 -3.11 0.24
CA ARG A 525 15.80 -2.89 -0.95
C ARG A 525 17.27 -2.68 -0.56
N GLY A 526 18.17 -3.42 -1.22
CA GLY A 526 19.61 -3.41 -0.90
C GLY A 526 20.01 -4.35 0.26
N LYS A 527 19.03 -4.97 0.94
CA LYS A 527 19.23 -5.96 2.00
C LYS A 527 18.35 -7.19 1.81
N VAL A 528 18.05 -7.53 0.55
CA VAL A 528 17.23 -8.70 0.22
C VAL A 528 18.03 -9.99 0.43
N LYS A 529 17.50 -10.89 1.25
CA LYS A 529 18.04 -12.25 1.46
C LYS A 529 17.01 -13.25 0.97
N ILE A 530 17.25 -13.78 -0.23
CA ILE A 530 16.33 -14.74 -0.89
C ILE A 530 16.17 -15.97 -0.01
N GLY A 531 14.93 -16.45 0.12
CA GLY A 531 14.55 -17.57 0.98
C GLY A 531 14.16 -17.16 2.40
N THR A 532 14.15 -15.86 2.68
CA THR A 532 13.64 -15.29 3.94
C THR A 532 12.52 -14.31 3.67
N VAL A 533 11.70 -14.04 4.67
CA VAL A 533 10.67 -12.98 4.62
C VAL A 533 11.18 -11.64 5.18
N GLY A 534 12.52 -11.50 5.29
CA GLY A 534 13.20 -10.27 5.65
C GLY A 534 13.38 -10.04 7.14
N GLN A 535 13.67 -8.80 7.48
CA GLN A 535 13.89 -8.32 8.85
C GLN A 535 12.66 -7.63 9.39
N ALA A 536 12.50 -7.56 10.71
CA ALA A 536 11.40 -6.87 11.37
C ALA A 536 11.33 -5.40 10.94
N PHE A 537 10.11 -4.89 10.77
CA PHE A 537 9.90 -3.45 10.67
C PHE A 537 10.42 -2.75 11.93
N LYS A 538 11.11 -1.63 11.76
CA LYS A 538 11.54 -0.82 12.91
C LYS A 538 10.31 -0.37 13.70
N GLY A 539 10.25 -0.76 14.97
CA GLY A 539 9.10 -0.53 15.85
C GLY A 539 8.19 -1.74 16.01
N MET A 540 8.51 -2.86 15.34
CA MET A 540 7.92 -4.18 15.62
C MET A 540 8.97 -5.08 16.25
N ASP A 541 8.58 -5.82 17.28
CA ASP A 541 9.37 -6.91 17.85
C ASP A 541 8.87 -8.21 17.26
N VAL A 542 9.76 -8.93 16.56
CA VAL A 542 9.49 -10.25 15.99
C VAL A 542 10.51 -11.23 16.57
N PHE A 543 10.03 -12.26 17.24
CA PHE A 543 10.87 -13.22 17.96
C PHE A 543 10.24 -14.61 17.98
N LEU A 544 10.98 -15.62 18.41
CA LEU A 544 10.49 -17.00 18.49
C LEU A 544 10.04 -17.33 19.91
N GLY A 545 8.89 -17.96 20.02
CA GLY A 545 8.37 -18.56 21.23
C GLY A 545 8.60 -20.08 21.29
N ASP A 546 7.84 -20.75 22.12
CA ASP A 546 7.90 -22.21 22.27
C ASP A 546 7.56 -22.92 20.95
N GLY A 547 8.32 -23.95 20.58
CA GLY A 547 8.13 -24.70 19.35
C GLY A 547 8.46 -23.89 18.09
N ASP A 548 9.36 -22.90 18.21
CA ASP A 548 9.77 -22.00 17.12
C ASP A 548 8.60 -21.19 16.53
N GLU A 549 7.52 -20.96 17.30
CA GLU A 549 6.44 -20.10 16.88
C GLU A 549 6.90 -18.66 16.73
N VAL A 550 6.52 -18.03 15.62
CA VAL A 550 6.76 -16.60 15.39
C VAL A 550 5.78 -15.78 16.21
N LEU A 551 6.32 -14.99 17.14
CA LEU A 551 5.59 -14.07 18.00
C LEU A 551 5.85 -12.63 17.57
N VAL A 552 4.82 -11.77 17.66
CA VAL A 552 4.91 -10.38 17.22
C VAL A 552 4.39 -9.44 18.31
N LYS A 553 5.10 -8.32 18.54
CA LYS A 553 4.63 -7.19 19.37
C LYS A 553 4.81 -5.90 18.58
N GLY A 554 3.85 -4.99 18.72
CA GLY A 554 3.96 -3.66 18.11
C GLY A 554 2.62 -2.94 17.99
N PRO A 555 2.67 -1.66 17.61
CA PRO A 555 1.51 -0.78 17.61
C PRO A 555 0.51 -1.09 16.47
N THR A 556 0.88 -1.94 15.52
CA THR A 556 0.00 -2.37 14.42
C THR A 556 -0.85 -3.58 14.77
N CYS A 557 -0.58 -4.24 15.92
CA CYS A 557 -1.34 -5.39 16.38
C CYS A 557 -2.80 -4.99 16.67
N THR A 558 -3.71 -5.89 16.28
CA THR A 558 -5.15 -5.74 16.48
C THR A 558 -5.53 -5.49 17.93
N GLN A 559 -6.72 -4.95 18.15
CA GLN A 559 -7.35 -4.90 19.48
C GLN A 559 -7.94 -6.28 19.90
N GLY A 560 -7.98 -7.24 18.98
CA GLY A 560 -8.53 -8.58 19.18
C GLY A 560 -9.60 -8.96 18.17
N TYR A 561 -10.31 -10.02 18.48
CA TYR A 561 -11.43 -10.52 17.68
C TYR A 561 -12.77 -9.99 18.20
N TYR A 562 -13.58 -9.45 17.31
CA TYR A 562 -14.88 -8.88 17.65
C TYR A 562 -15.80 -9.92 18.28
N LYS A 563 -16.31 -9.63 19.47
CA LYS A 563 -17.18 -10.52 20.30
C LYS A 563 -16.55 -11.88 20.66
N GLU A 564 -15.25 -12.05 20.53
CA GLU A 564 -14.56 -13.29 20.85
C GLU A 564 -13.41 -13.08 21.87
N PRO A 565 -13.74 -12.76 23.14
CA PRO A 565 -12.74 -12.43 24.15
C PRO A 565 -11.80 -13.60 24.47
N GLU A 566 -12.30 -14.86 24.47
CA GLU A 566 -11.49 -16.05 24.73
C GLU A 566 -10.43 -16.24 23.64
N LYS A 567 -10.83 -16.17 22.36
CA LYS A 567 -9.88 -16.25 21.24
C LYS A 567 -8.91 -15.06 21.19
N THR A 568 -9.34 -13.91 21.69
CA THR A 568 -8.47 -12.73 21.86
C THR A 568 -7.42 -12.99 22.92
N ALA A 569 -7.80 -13.57 24.05
CA ALA A 569 -6.87 -13.96 25.11
C ALA A 569 -5.87 -15.02 24.63
N GLU A 570 -6.31 -16.01 23.85
CA GLU A 570 -5.42 -16.99 23.21
C GLU A 570 -4.43 -16.30 22.23
N LEU A 571 -4.93 -15.36 21.40
CA LEU A 571 -4.10 -14.64 20.43
C LEU A 571 -2.97 -13.86 21.10
N PHE A 572 -3.17 -13.34 22.30
CA PHE A 572 -2.21 -12.52 23.05
C PHE A 572 -1.64 -13.23 24.29
N ALA A 573 -1.66 -14.55 24.31
CA ALA A 573 -1.07 -15.30 25.43
C ALA A 573 0.40 -14.86 25.66
N GLY A 574 0.81 -14.70 26.92
CA GLY A 574 2.15 -14.22 27.25
C GLY A 574 2.45 -12.78 26.80
N GLY A 575 1.42 -11.99 26.39
CA GLY A 575 1.57 -10.58 26.02
C GLY A 575 2.21 -10.33 24.64
N ALA A 576 2.19 -11.33 23.74
CA ALA A 576 2.61 -11.22 22.36
C ALA A 576 1.52 -11.78 21.44
N LEU A 577 1.44 -11.30 20.21
CA LEU A 577 0.56 -11.84 19.19
C LEU A 577 1.13 -13.18 18.69
N HIS A 578 0.38 -14.24 18.87
CA HIS A 578 0.67 -15.59 18.36
C HIS A 578 0.27 -15.69 16.89
N THR A 579 1.25 -15.84 15.99
CA THR A 579 0.97 -15.91 14.56
C THR A 579 0.43 -17.27 14.12
N GLY A 580 0.75 -18.31 14.87
CA GLY A 580 0.51 -19.70 14.48
C GLY A 580 1.43 -20.19 13.36
N ASP A 581 2.40 -19.37 12.93
CA ASP A 581 3.43 -19.75 11.98
C ASP A 581 4.72 -20.09 12.73
N CYS A 582 5.48 -21.11 12.28
CA CYS A 582 6.80 -21.45 12.79
C CYS A 582 7.87 -20.85 11.89
N GLY A 583 9.02 -20.53 12.49
CA GLY A 583 10.12 -19.92 11.76
C GLY A 583 11.48 -20.08 12.41
N SER A 584 12.50 -19.53 11.77
CA SER A 584 13.84 -19.37 12.33
C SER A 584 14.36 -17.97 12.04
N ILE A 585 15.07 -17.39 12.97
CA ILE A 585 15.69 -16.06 12.82
C ILE A 585 17.21 -16.26 12.85
N ASP A 586 17.88 -15.78 11.82
CA ASP A 586 19.34 -15.89 11.74
C ASP A 586 20.05 -14.78 12.54
N ALA A 587 21.40 -14.86 12.60
CA ALA A 587 22.23 -13.91 13.35
C ALA A 587 22.15 -12.46 12.82
N GLU A 588 21.66 -12.27 11.59
CA GLU A 588 21.45 -10.96 10.97
C GLU A 588 20.02 -10.45 11.18
N GLY A 589 19.15 -11.23 11.84
CA GLY A 589 17.75 -10.88 12.11
C GLY A 589 16.78 -11.16 10.97
N TYR A 590 17.17 -11.99 9.98
CA TYR A 590 16.25 -12.40 8.91
C TYR A 590 15.39 -13.58 9.36
N LEU A 591 14.08 -13.42 9.18
CA LEU A 591 13.09 -14.45 9.46
C LEU A 591 12.89 -15.36 8.25
N THR A 592 12.93 -16.66 8.48
CA THR A 592 12.52 -17.71 7.54
C THR A 592 11.29 -18.40 8.10
N ILE A 593 10.19 -18.43 7.37
CA ILE A 593 8.99 -19.19 7.75
C ILE A 593 9.19 -20.65 7.37
N THR A 594 9.03 -21.53 8.35
CA THR A 594 9.23 -22.97 8.18
C THR A 594 7.91 -23.76 8.13
N GLY A 595 6.79 -23.15 8.50
CA GLY A 595 5.48 -23.79 8.41
C GLY A 595 4.42 -23.14 9.28
N ARG A 596 3.28 -23.83 9.43
CA ARG A 596 2.21 -23.45 10.37
C ARG A 596 2.05 -24.52 11.43
N ILE A 597 1.84 -24.11 12.66
CA ILE A 597 1.61 -25.02 13.79
C ILE A 597 0.40 -25.94 13.49
N LYS A 598 -0.68 -25.38 12.97
CA LYS A 598 -1.92 -26.13 12.66
C LYS A 598 -1.82 -27.04 11.43
N ASP A 599 -0.84 -26.79 10.55
CA ASP A 599 -0.63 -27.60 9.35
C ASP A 599 0.32 -28.78 9.61
N ILE A 600 1.02 -28.76 10.76
CA ILE A 600 1.85 -29.87 11.20
C ILE A 600 0.95 -31.05 11.51
N PHE A 601 1.13 -32.13 10.78
CA PHE A 601 0.39 -33.36 11.00
C PHE A 601 1.26 -34.45 11.62
N LYS A 602 0.60 -35.43 12.22
CA LYS A 602 1.25 -36.59 12.81
C LYS A 602 1.08 -37.82 11.92
N THR A 603 2.16 -38.45 11.54
CA THR A 603 2.12 -39.73 10.81
C THR A 603 1.59 -40.87 11.70
N SER A 604 1.12 -41.98 11.11
CA SER A 604 0.71 -43.14 11.89
C SER A 604 1.81 -43.73 12.79
N LYS A 605 3.09 -43.43 12.52
CA LYS A 605 4.25 -43.76 13.36
C LYS A 605 4.47 -42.75 14.51
N GLY A 606 3.58 -41.79 14.67
CA GLY A 606 3.65 -40.82 15.76
C GLY A 606 4.67 -39.70 15.57
N LYS A 607 5.20 -39.50 14.36
CA LYS A 607 6.16 -38.43 14.03
C LYS A 607 5.45 -37.22 13.45
N TYR A 608 5.89 -36.04 13.86
CA TYR A 608 5.38 -34.77 13.33
C TYR A 608 6.09 -34.41 12.04
N VAL A 609 5.34 -33.93 11.07
CA VAL A 609 5.80 -33.46 9.75
C VAL A 609 5.27 -32.06 9.49
N ALA A 610 6.17 -31.15 9.14
CA ALA A 610 5.85 -29.80 8.68
C ALA A 610 5.77 -29.81 7.13
N PRO A 611 4.60 -29.67 6.51
CA PRO A 611 4.43 -29.85 5.07
C PRO A 611 5.06 -28.73 4.24
N ALA A 612 5.01 -27.48 4.69
CA ALA A 612 5.42 -26.32 3.90
C ALA A 612 6.90 -26.35 3.44
N PRO A 613 7.90 -26.75 4.24
CA PRO A 613 9.28 -26.89 3.78
C PRO A 613 9.44 -27.93 2.67
N ILE A 614 8.64 -28.99 2.72
CA ILE A 614 8.67 -30.06 1.71
C ILE A 614 8.03 -29.58 0.43
N GLU A 615 6.87 -28.91 0.53
CA GLU A 615 6.14 -28.28 -0.58
C GLU A 615 7.01 -27.27 -1.33
N ASN A 616 7.72 -26.41 -0.59
CA ASN A 616 8.63 -25.42 -1.16
C ASN A 616 9.77 -26.07 -1.98
N ARG A 617 10.25 -27.24 -1.56
CA ARG A 617 11.27 -28.00 -2.31
C ARG A 617 10.70 -28.66 -3.56
N LEU A 618 9.47 -29.13 -3.50
CA LEU A 618 8.78 -29.72 -4.65
C LEU A 618 8.43 -28.67 -5.70
N MET A 619 8.03 -27.48 -5.26
CA MET A 619 7.68 -26.35 -6.12
C MET A 619 8.86 -25.76 -6.93
N ILE A 620 10.08 -26.33 -6.82
CA ILE A 620 11.19 -26.03 -7.72
C ILE A 620 10.91 -26.59 -9.13
N SER A 621 10.10 -27.64 -9.24
CA SER A 621 9.72 -28.24 -10.52
C SER A 621 8.88 -27.29 -11.37
N GLU A 622 9.26 -27.15 -12.63
CA GLU A 622 8.47 -26.42 -13.64
C GLU A 622 7.15 -27.12 -14.03
N HIS A 623 7.01 -28.40 -13.67
CA HIS A 623 5.80 -29.18 -13.95
C HIS A 623 4.70 -28.97 -12.90
N MET A 624 5.02 -28.43 -11.73
CA MET A 624 4.07 -28.29 -10.60
C MET A 624 3.45 -26.89 -10.57
N ALA A 625 2.12 -26.82 -10.71
CA ALA A 625 1.36 -25.60 -10.50
C ALA A 625 0.99 -25.40 -9.01
N GLN A 626 0.62 -26.50 -8.34
CA GLN A 626 0.23 -26.51 -6.94
C GLN A 626 0.66 -27.83 -6.31
N VAL A 627 0.96 -27.85 -5.01
CA VAL A 627 1.32 -29.05 -4.28
C VAL A 627 0.78 -28.99 -2.85
N CYS A 628 0.32 -30.13 -2.35
CA CYS A 628 -0.11 -30.33 -0.98
C CYS A 628 0.53 -31.61 -0.44
N VAL A 629 1.37 -31.48 0.56
CA VAL A 629 1.95 -32.64 1.26
C VAL A 629 0.98 -33.07 2.36
N ALA A 630 0.49 -34.30 2.29
CA ALA A 630 -0.57 -34.83 3.13
C ALA A 630 -0.10 -36.02 3.95
N GLY A 631 -0.64 -36.10 5.17
CA GLY A 631 -0.36 -37.21 6.09
C GLY A 631 -1.30 -38.40 5.92
N LEU A 632 -2.58 -38.12 5.77
CA LEU A 632 -3.65 -39.11 5.50
C LEU A 632 -3.59 -40.35 6.43
N ASP A 633 -3.15 -40.19 7.67
CA ASP A 633 -2.91 -41.31 8.62
C ASP A 633 -1.90 -42.37 8.12
N LEU A 634 -1.10 -42.06 7.13
CA LEU A 634 -0.08 -42.96 6.56
C LEU A 634 1.20 -42.96 7.39
N ALA A 635 2.02 -43.98 7.17
CA ALA A 635 3.34 -44.14 7.85
C ALA A 635 4.40 -43.16 7.36
N GLN A 636 4.21 -42.66 6.16
CA GLN A 636 5.02 -41.65 5.49
C GLN A 636 4.09 -40.64 4.79
N PRO A 637 4.45 -39.35 4.69
CA PRO A 637 3.70 -38.39 3.93
C PRO A 637 3.64 -38.74 2.44
N VAL A 638 2.64 -38.20 1.75
CA VAL A 638 2.51 -38.24 0.29
C VAL A 638 2.37 -36.81 -0.24
N ALA A 639 2.75 -36.60 -1.49
CA ALA A 639 2.52 -35.34 -2.18
C ALA A 639 1.36 -35.49 -3.20
N LEU A 640 0.42 -34.56 -3.15
CA LEU A 640 -0.62 -34.35 -4.15
C LEU A 640 -0.24 -33.11 -4.95
N ALA A 641 -0.19 -33.18 -6.28
CA ALA A 641 0.29 -32.10 -7.12
C ALA A 641 -0.57 -31.87 -8.36
N VAL A 642 -0.74 -30.61 -8.74
CA VAL A 642 -1.43 -30.18 -9.97
C VAL A 642 -0.39 -29.81 -11.01
N LEU A 643 -0.60 -30.27 -12.25
CA LEU A 643 0.29 -29.95 -13.39
C LEU A 643 0.13 -28.51 -13.85
N THR A 644 1.24 -27.90 -14.30
CA THR A 644 1.17 -26.65 -15.07
C THR A 644 0.52 -26.91 -16.45
N GLU A 645 -0.02 -25.86 -17.08
CA GLU A 645 -0.59 -25.96 -18.44
C GLU A 645 0.44 -26.46 -19.46
N ASP A 646 1.70 -26.08 -19.31
CA ASP A 646 2.78 -26.51 -20.19
C ASP A 646 3.18 -27.98 -19.94
N ALA A 647 3.21 -28.40 -18.68
CA ALA A 647 3.46 -29.78 -18.30
C ALA A 647 2.39 -30.77 -18.84
N ARG A 648 1.15 -30.31 -18.97
CA ARG A 648 0.06 -31.11 -19.58
C ARG A 648 0.27 -31.40 -21.06
N LYS A 649 1.14 -30.64 -21.76
CA LYS A 649 1.52 -30.82 -23.16
C LYS A 649 2.73 -31.76 -23.34
N VAL A 650 3.44 -32.03 -22.24
CA VAL A 650 4.59 -32.94 -22.23
C VAL A 650 4.13 -34.40 -22.16
N ALA A 651 4.89 -35.30 -22.74
CA ALA A 651 4.60 -36.73 -22.67
C ALA A 651 4.56 -37.18 -21.19
N GLN A 652 3.52 -37.93 -20.82
CA GLN A 652 3.32 -38.38 -19.43
C GLN A 652 4.52 -39.13 -18.84
N ALA A 653 5.21 -39.90 -19.68
CA ALA A 653 6.42 -40.65 -19.30
C ALA A 653 7.56 -39.72 -18.85
N ASP A 654 7.72 -38.58 -19.54
CA ASP A 654 8.77 -37.59 -19.20
C ASP A 654 8.43 -36.86 -17.92
N VAL A 655 7.15 -36.51 -17.72
CA VAL A 655 6.66 -35.91 -16.46
C VAL A 655 6.89 -36.87 -15.30
N VAL A 656 6.58 -38.16 -15.46
CA VAL A 656 6.80 -39.16 -14.41
C VAL A 656 8.27 -39.27 -14.08
N LYS A 657 9.14 -39.39 -15.07
CA LYS A 657 10.59 -39.49 -14.87
C LYS A 657 11.15 -38.27 -14.12
N ALA A 658 10.82 -37.06 -14.57
CA ALA A 658 11.25 -35.83 -13.91
C ALA A 658 10.75 -35.75 -12.46
N SER A 659 9.53 -36.24 -12.22
CA SER A 659 8.94 -36.26 -10.88
C SER A 659 9.59 -37.29 -9.96
N GLU A 660 9.97 -38.46 -10.47
CA GLU A 660 10.71 -39.48 -9.71
C GLU A 660 12.11 -38.97 -9.33
N ASP A 661 12.81 -38.33 -10.25
CA ASP A 661 14.11 -37.72 -9.98
C ASP A 661 13.99 -36.61 -8.90
N LEU A 662 12.98 -35.75 -9.01
CA LEU A 662 12.72 -34.72 -8.01
C LEU A 662 12.37 -35.30 -6.64
N LEU A 663 11.45 -36.26 -6.60
CA LEU A 663 11.04 -36.92 -5.36
C LEU A 663 12.26 -37.58 -4.66
N HIS A 664 13.12 -38.22 -5.44
CA HIS A 664 14.35 -38.79 -4.93
C HIS A 664 15.29 -37.72 -4.35
N GLN A 665 15.52 -36.66 -5.10
CA GLN A 665 16.38 -35.54 -4.68
C GLN A 665 15.86 -34.88 -3.39
N VAL A 666 14.56 -34.59 -3.32
CA VAL A 666 13.93 -33.98 -2.15
C VAL A 666 14.02 -34.92 -0.93
N ASN A 667 13.71 -36.20 -1.12
CA ASN A 667 13.79 -37.19 -0.05
C ASN A 667 15.20 -37.41 0.50
N GLN A 668 16.25 -37.28 -0.32
CA GLN A 668 17.64 -37.33 0.16
C GLN A 668 17.97 -36.25 1.16
N ALA A 669 17.38 -35.07 1.02
CA ALA A 669 17.61 -33.92 1.88
C ALA A 669 16.69 -33.86 3.11
N LEU A 670 15.78 -34.84 3.28
CA LEU A 670 14.79 -34.86 4.35
C LEU A 670 15.11 -35.93 5.40
N PRO A 671 14.80 -35.64 6.70
CA PRO A 671 14.77 -36.65 7.76
C PRO A 671 13.89 -37.85 7.37
N SER A 672 14.20 -39.02 7.88
CA SER A 672 13.55 -40.27 7.45
C SER A 672 12.01 -40.25 7.60
N HIS A 673 11.47 -39.57 8.61
CA HIS A 673 10.03 -39.49 8.86
C HIS A 673 9.29 -38.45 8.01
N GLU A 674 10.00 -37.53 7.39
CA GLU A 674 9.48 -36.51 6.47
C GLU A 674 9.56 -36.93 5.00
N ARG A 675 10.27 -38.03 4.72
CA ARG A 675 10.38 -38.53 3.35
C ARG A 675 9.04 -38.97 2.81
N MET A 676 8.70 -38.48 1.66
CA MET A 676 7.44 -38.82 0.97
C MET A 676 7.52 -40.23 0.41
N ASP A 677 6.48 -41.02 0.59
CA ASP A 677 6.38 -42.34 -0.01
C ASP A 677 6.07 -42.26 -1.52
N LYS A 678 5.08 -41.41 -1.89
CA LYS A 678 4.61 -41.26 -3.25
C LYS A 678 4.30 -39.82 -3.61
N LEU A 679 4.29 -39.54 -4.92
CA LEU A 679 3.76 -38.30 -5.48
C LEU A 679 2.60 -38.66 -6.42
N PHE A 680 1.47 -37.99 -6.21
CA PHE A 680 0.26 -38.16 -6.98
C PHE A 680 -0.04 -36.92 -7.80
N TRP A 681 -0.12 -37.04 -9.10
CA TRP A 681 -0.64 -36.01 -9.97
C TRP A 681 -2.16 -36.09 -10.01
N VAL A 682 -2.81 -34.96 -9.79
CA VAL A 682 -4.27 -34.81 -9.86
C VAL A 682 -4.64 -34.05 -11.13
N ASN A 683 -5.75 -34.44 -11.76
CA ASN A 683 -6.18 -33.85 -13.03
C ASN A 683 -6.95 -32.54 -12.83
N GLU A 684 -7.49 -32.32 -11.66
CA GLU A 684 -8.32 -31.17 -11.32
C GLU A 684 -7.47 -30.00 -10.83
N ASP A 685 -7.69 -28.81 -11.38
CA ASP A 685 -7.08 -27.59 -10.86
C ASP A 685 -7.75 -27.18 -9.56
N TRP A 686 -6.95 -26.86 -8.53
CA TRP A 686 -7.52 -26.36 -7.29
C TRP A 686 -7.83 -24.86 -7.46
N ALA A 687 -9.08 -24.52 -7.21
CA ALA A 687 -9.64 -23.17 -7.38
C ALA A 687 -10.50 -22.77 -6.17
N VAL A 688 -10.89 -21.51 -6.13
CA VAL A 688 -11.82 -21.00 -5.10
C VAL A 688 -13.23 -21.56 -5.36
N GLU A 689 -13.60 -21.64 -6.63
CA GLU A 689 -14.92 -22.07 -7.10
C GLU A 689 -15.23 -23.52 -6.76
N ASN A 690 -14.24 -24.41 -6.75
CA ASN A 690 -14.40 -25.81 -6.37
C ASN A 690 -14.06 -26.07 -4.89
N GLY A 691 -13.80 -25.03 -4.12
CA GLY A 691 -13.65 -25.11 -2.68
C GLY A 691 -12.27 -25.53 -2.18
N PHE A 692 -11.31 -25.89 -3.04
CA PHE A 692 -9.96 -26.29 -2.63
C PHE A 692 -9.08 -25.12 -2.18
N LEU A 693 -9.38 -23.90 -2.64
CA LEU A 693 -8.67 -22.71 -2.23
C LEU A 693 -9.53 -21.79 -1.35
N THR A 694 -8.85 -21.00 -0.53
CA THR A 694 -9.47 -19.85 0.13
C THR A 694 -9.65 -18.70 -0.87
N PRO A 695 -10.47 -17.66 -0.58
CA PRO A 695 -10.56 -16.45 -1.40
C PRO A 695 -9.21 -15.74 -1.64
N THR A 696 -8.21 -16.03 -0.80
CA THR A 696 -6.84 -15.53 -0.91
C THR A 696 -5.89 -16.51 -1.62
N LEU A 697 -6.44 -17.49 -2.34
CA LEU A 697 -5.73 -18.51 -3.13
C LEU A 697 -4.82 -19.44 -2.32
N LYS A 698 -5.07 -19.63 -1.03
CA LYS A 698 -4.36 -20.59 -0.17
C LYS A 698 -5.05 -21.95 -0.21
N ILE A 699 -4.26 -23.02 -0.28
CA ILE A 699 -4.76 -24.39 -0.30
C ILE A 699 -5.43 -24.71 1.05
N LYS A 700 -6.65 -25.23 0.98
CA LYS A 700 -7.37 -25.77 2.14
C LYS A 700 -6.97 -27.25 2.31
N ARG A 701 -5.85 -27.49 2.99
CA ARG A 701 -5.24 -28.82 3.14
C ARG A 701 -6.24 -29.89 3.57
N ASN A 702 -7.03 -29.61 4.58
CA ASN A 702 -8.05 -30.54 5.10
C ASN A 702 -9.09 -30.92 4.03
N VAL A 703 -9.44 -30.01 3.12
CA VAL A 703 -10.38 -30.29 2.02
C VAL A 703 -9.71 -31.18 0.97
N VAL A 704 -8.46 -30.84 0.59
CA VAL A 704 -7.66 -31.63 -0.34
C VAL A 704 -7.45 -33.05 0.19
N GLU A 705 -7.04 -33.18 1.45
CA GLU A 705 -6.85 -34.48 2.11
C GLU A 705 -8.13 -35.31 2.13
N ALA A 706 -9.24 -34.72 2.56
CA ALA A 706 -10.52 -35.44 2.64
C ALA A 706 -11.01 -35.92 1.26
N TYR A 707 -10.83 -35.05 0.23
CA TYR A 707 -11.28 -35.38 -1.14
C TYR A 707 -10.48 -36.51 -1.78
N TYR A 708 -9.15 -36.50 -1.66
CA TYR A 708 -8.28 -37.47 -2.33
C TYR A 708 -7.96 -38.71 -1.46
N LYS A 709 -8.40 -38.77 -0.20
CA LYS A 709 -8.05 -39.83 0.76
C LYS A 709 -8.25 -41.23 0.16
N GLU A 710 -9.44 -41.54 -0.31
CA GLU A 710 -9.80 -42.88 -0.82
C GLU A 710 -9.00 -43.23 -2.08
N ALA A 711 -8.85 -42.30 -3.01
CA ALA A 711 -8.09 -42.48 -4.25
C ALA A 711 -6.59 -42.74 -3.98
N VAL A 712 -6.03 -42.06 -3.00
CA VAL A 712 -4.64 -42.28 -2.55
C VAL A 712 -4.51 -43.68 -1.94
N TYR A 713 -5.39 -44.04 -1.02
CA TYR A 713 -5.35 -45.37 -0.37
C TYR A 713 -5.42 -46.51 -1.38
N ALA A 714 -6.26 -46.39 -2.40
CA ALA A 714 -6.41 -47.40 -3.46
C ALA A 714 -5.10 -47.62 -4.28
N GLN A 715 -4.18 -46.69 -4.25
CA GLN A 715 -2.92 -46.72 -5.02
C GLN A 715 -1.65 -46.90 -4.15
N MET A 716 -1.81 -47.05 -2.81
CA MET A 716 -0.65 -47.15 -1.92
C MET A 716 0.15 -48.44 -2.12
N ASP A 717 -0.47 -49.54 -2.51
CA ASP A 717 0.20 -50.81 -2.75
C ASP A 717 0.95 -50.89 -4.10
N SER A 718 0.81 -49.85 -4.95
CA SER A 718 1.54 -49.76 -6.21
C SER A 718 3.05 -49.65 -5.98
N ALA A 719 3.85 -50.38 -6.75
CA ALA A 719 5.31 -50.26 -6.73
C ALA A 719 5.82 -48.93 -7.31
N LYS A 720 4.98 -48.21 -8.06
CA LYS A 720 5.32 -46.91 -8.66
C LYS A 720 5.38 -45.81 -7.59
N LYS A 721 6.37 -44.91 -7.72
CA LYS A 721 6.55 -43.78 -6.81
C LYS A 721 5.79 -42.53 -7.27
N VAL A 722 5.51 -42.42 -8.57
CA VAL A 722 4.73 -41.33 -9.17
C VAL A 722 3.52 -41.93 -9.88
N LEU A 723 2.34 -41.43 -9.60
CA LEU A 723 1.06 -41.93 -10.12
C LEU A 723 0.16 -40.77 -10.54
N PHE A 724 -0.79 -41.04 -11.41
CA PHE A 724 -1.89 -40.12 -11.74
C PHE A 724 -3.16 -40.64 -11.09
N LEU A 725 -3.83 -39.74 -10.33
CA LEU A 725 -5.14 -40.03 -9.78
C LEU A 725 -6.20 -39.58 -10.77
N ASN A 726 -7.02 -40.52 -11.18
CA ASN A 726 -8.28 -40.23 -11.85
C ASN A 726 -9.32 -40.06 -10.73
N ALA A 727 -9.72 -38.82 -10.46
CA ALA A 727 -10.78 -38.53 -9.48
C ALA A 727 -12.16 -38.84 -10.08
#